data_e3f71ffb17c87e29f6b876df32dc60e5
#
_entry.id   e3f71ffb17c87e29f6b876df32dc60e5
#
_cell.length_a   1.000
_cell.length_b   1.000
_cell.length_c   1.000
_cell.angle_alpha   90.00
_cell.angle_beta   90.00
_cell.angle_gamma   90.00
#
_symmetry.space_group_name_H-M   'P 1'
#
loop_
_entity.id
_entity.type
_entity.pdbx_description
1 polymer ?
#
loop_
_entity_poly.entity_id
_entity_poly.type
_entity_poly.pdbx_seq_one_letter_code
_entity_poly.pdbx_strand_id
1 'polypeptide(L)'
;MKKYILHRSINLFIVFLGILTTGGFTSCNFLRVDDYFDDTMKFDSIFTKYEYLVQYMWGTSDQFPDESRILTDPVTPGPMATDEAFSSQNPEHGLRGLSYILGTINADNIGNYSMNIWSSMYKVIRKCNYILARKGEAHMNTIQDEEITGYTHMMRGYAYYNLIQSYGPCIILGDDILPNNELPETYNYSRSTYDECVDYCCNELELAAKYMPIDLNPTFFGRPSRGAAFALIARLRLQQASPLYNGGQAARTAFGNWKRTVDGANYVNQNYDETRWAVAAAACKRVIEMNKYKLHTSPIDPSMPPRVLPASVTITDPDFQNIDYYRSYSEMFTGETIGSKNPEFIWGRQSDAMANMTQCSFPTEKAMGGWNNLCVTQKLVDAYYMVDGRDKNDASKEYPYHVANGTVTDDYFSTSAEEFSGYTIPMGVYGMYLNRENRFYATIGYSGRYWAARSNTQEQYGPYRAWYHQMVTSGRDLFSGKNSAITNPLDYPATGYVLTKWIHADDAWIGTGSMRTTKYFPIIRYAEILLGYVEAINHLSKSYTVELPAINGGNNAPQSYTVERIPTEIQKYFNPIRNRVGLPGLSDTEAASDETTLDNIIKREYMIEFACENRRYFDVRRWGIYEETEKTGVYGMRLGGDKYTYYQNPIPVNQVNNRNRVIDKRLILLPLPKAEVRRVENLDQNPGLSLIHI
;
A
#
# COMPACT_ATOMS: atom_id res chain seq x y z
N MET A 1 51.33 63.40 -13.47
CA MET A 1 50.30 62.49 -13.08
C MET A 1 50.70 60.98 -13.14
N LYS A 2 51.46 60.48 -14.12
CA LYS A 2 51.88 59.06 -14.20
C LYS A 2 52.89 58.58 -13.13
N LYS A 3 53.72 59.41 -12.57
CA LYS A 3 54.65 59.05 -11.49
C LYS A 3 53.95 58.88 -10.09
N TYR A 4 52.88 59.60 -9.84
CA TYR A 4 52.13 59.48 -8.57
C TYR A 4 51.25 58.23 -8.49
N ILE A 5 50.78 57.73 -9.59
CA ILE A 5 50.00 56.55 -9.68
C ILE A 5 50.88 55.29 -9.46
N LEU A 6 52.08 55.29 -9.98
CA LEU A 6 53.00 54.15 -9.85
C LEU A 6 53.48 53.96 -8.40
N HIS A 7 53.73 55.07 -7.66
CA HIS A 7 54.14 54.97 -6.23
C HIS A 7 53.02 54.52 -5.29
N ARG A 8 51.73 54.85 -5.58
CA ARG A 8 50.59 54.35 -4.83
C ARG A 8 50.32 52.88 -5.07
N SER A 9 50.51 52.41 -6.33
CA SER A 9 50.36 51.01 -6.67
C SER A 9 51.44 50.12 -6.06
N ILE A 10 52.66 50.58 -5.96
CA ILE A 10 53.77 49.84 -5.33
C ILE A 10 53.60 49.79 -3.81
N ASN A 11 53.18 50.88 -3.18
CA ASN A 11 52.89 50.85 -1.75
C ASN A 11 51.68 49.98 -1.37
N LEU A 12 50.63 49.91 -2.21
CA LEU A 12 49.52 49.00 -2.02
C LEU A 12 49.92 47.52 -2.19
N PHE A 13 50.83 47.21 -3.13
CA PHE A 13 51.36 45.88 -3.36
C PHE A 13 52.25 45.39 -2.22
N ILE A 14 53.09 46.30 -1.63
CA ILE A 14 53.91 45.98 -0.48
C ILE A 14 53.05 45.77 0.78
N VAL A 15 51.97 46.53 0.98
CA VAL A 15 51.04 46.31 2.10
C VAL A 15 50.25 45.02 1.91
N PHE A 16 49.89 44.68 0.68
CA PHE A 16 49.19 43.39 0.38
C PHE A 16 50.15 42.19 0.56
N LEU A 17 51.42 42.32 0.19
CA LEU A 17 52.41 41.27 0.39
C LEU A 17 52.80 41.13 1.88
N GLY A 18 52.82 42.23 2.65
CA GLY A 18 53.01 42.21 4.09
C GLY A 18 51.87 41.56 4.87
N ILE A 19 50.64 41.72 4.40
CA ILE A 19 49.47 41.06 4.97
C ILE A 19 49.46 39.56 4.64
N LEU A 20 49.96 39.16 3.47
CA LEU A 20 50.07 37.74 3.09
C LEU A 20 51.20 37.00 3.84
N THR A 21 52.25 37.70 4.29
CA THR A 21 53.36 37.07 5.09
C THR A 21 53.12 37.04 6.56
N THR A 22 52.27 37.91 7.13
CA THR A 22 51.88 37.87 8.55
C THR A 22 50.63 37.04 8.84
N GLY A 23 49.82 36.75 7.79
CA GLY A 23 48.66 35.84 7.89
C GLY A 23 48.99 34.35 7.80
N GLY A 24 50.25 34.01 7.48
CA GLY A 24 50.65 32.62 7.21
C GLY A 24 51.03 31.80 8.45
N PHE A 25 51.06 32.36 9.65
CA PHE A 25 51.49 31.66 10.86
C PHE A 25 50.38 31.47 11.93
N THR A 26 49.16 31.93 11.69
CA THR A 26 48.02 31.65 12.58
C THR A 26 47.04 30.64 12.00
N SER A 27 47.41 29.94 10.92
CA SER A 27 46.55 29.06 10.17
C SER A 27 46.37 27.65 10.76
N CYS A 28 47.08 27.31 11.85
CA CYS A 28 46.95 25.98 12.45
C CYS A 28 45.72 25.81 13.38
N ASN A 29 45.11 26.92 13.82
CA ASN A 29 43.87 26.79 14.66
C ASN A 29 42.56 27.01 13.90
N PHE A 30 42.63 27.56 12.67
CA PHE A 30 41.38 27.76 11.86
C PHE A 30 40.85 26.48 11.25
N LEU A 31 41.64 25.40 11.25
CA LEU A 31 41.23 24.05 10.81
C LEU A 31 40.97 23.10 12.00
N ARG A 32 40.93 23.59 13.22
CA ARG A 32 40.35 22.84 14.34
C ARG A 32 38.83 22.94 14.20
N VAL A 33 38.31 22.04 13.40
CA VAL A 33 36.86 21.76 13.29
C VAL A 33 36.38 21.11 14.60
N ASP A 34 37.29 20.64 15.43
CA ASP A 34 37.02 19.92 16.70
C ASP A 34 36.18 20.76 17.66
N ASP A 35 36.45 22.07 17.80
CA ASP A 35 35.69 22.97 18.67
C ASP A 35 34.27 23.29 18.13
N TYR A 36 34.04 23.15 16.82
CA TYR A 36 32.73 23.30 16.21
C TYR A 36 31.86 22.03 16.32
N PHE A 37 32.48 20.88 16.61
CA PHE A 37 31.82 19.59 16.75
C PHE A 37 31.73 19.13 18.22
N ASP A 38 32.16 19.91 19.18
CA ASP A 38 31.99 19.59 20.60
C ASP A 38 30.51 19.57 21.05
N ASP A 39 29.64 20.27 20.33
CA ASP A 39 28.17 20.24 20.51
C ASP A 39 27.48 19.18 19.65
N THR A 40 28.17 18.50 18.75
CA THR A 40 27.60 17.41 17.95
C THR A 40 27.98 16.07 18.57
N MET A 41 26.99 15.21 18.78
CA MET A 41 27.21 13.86 19.28
C MET A 41 28.16 13.09 18.34
N LYS A 42 29.37 12.73 18.83
CA LYS A 42 30.29 11.87 18.08
C LYS A 42 29.65 10.51 17.81
N PHE A 43 29.89 9.92 16.63
CA PHE A 43 29.30 8.62 16.29
C PHE A 43 29.51 7.55 17.36
N ASP A 44 30.69 7.50 17.96
CA ASP A 44 30.98 6.54 19.04
C ASP A 44 30.15 6.77 20.31
N SER A 45 29.77 8.02 20.59
CA SER A 45 28.96 8.36 21.78
C SER A 45 27.55 7.78 21.71
N ILE A 46 27.04 7.46 20.50
CA ILE A 46 25.72 6.86 20.30
C ILE A 46 25.59 5.55 21.08
N PHE A 47 26.65 4.76 21.15
CA PHE A 47 26.62 3.42 21.72
C PHE A 47 26.96 3.40 23.23
N THR A 48 27.22 4.53 23.84
CA THR A 48 27.63 4.61 25.25
C THR A 48 26.46 4.67 26.24
N LYS A 49 25.25 5.00 25.79
CA LYS A 49 24.04 5.13 26.60
C LYS A 49 22.81 4.61 25.89
N TYR A 50 21.91 4.00 26.67
CA TYR A 50 20.65 3.48 26.16
C TYR A 50 19.81 4.54 25.42
N GLU A 51 19.67 5.75 26.00
CA GLU A 51 18.85 6.83 25.43
C GLU A 51 19.35 7.28 24.05
N TYR A 52 20.66 7.36 23.87
CA TYR A 52 21.25 7.71 22.56
C TYR A 52 21.06 6.59 21.55
N LEU A 53 21.23 5.35 22.00
CA LEU A 53 21.03 4.18 21.13
C LEU A 53 19.57 4.05 20.68
N VAL A 54 18.59 4.31 21.59
CA VAL A 54 17.15 4.35 21.26
C VAL A 54 16.87 5.43 20.22
N GLN A 55 17.41 6.64 20.38
CA GLN A 55 17.23 7.73 19.41
C GLN A 55 17.81 7.36 18.04
N TYR A 56 19.01 6.77 18.01
CA TYR A 56 19.65 6.33 16.77
C TYR A 56 18.84 5.21 16.09
N MET A 57 18.35 4.25 16.87
CA MET A 57 17.52 3.15 16.38
C MET A 57 16.21 3.68 15.75
N TRP A 58 15.46 4.52 16.48
CA TRP A 58 14.20 5.07 15.92
C TRP A 58 14.44 6.06 14.79
N GLY A 59 15.51 6.86 14.82
CA GLY A 59 15.91 7.71 13.70
C GLY A 59 16.31 6.91 12.45
N THR A 60 16.56 5.61 12.59
CA THR A 60 16.77 4.72 11.44
C THR A 60 15.46 4.46 10.68
N SER A 61 14.32 4.49 11.39
CA SER A 61 12.99 4.27 10.79
C SER A 61 12.59 5.34 9.77
N ASP A 62 13.18 6.53 9.80
CA ASP A 62 12.90 7.61 8.83
C ASP A 62 13.35 7.27 7.40
N GLN A 63 14.17 6.23 7.25
CA GLN A 63 14.62 5.74 5.93
C GLN A 63 13.60 4.80 5.26
N PHE A 64 12.60 4.31 6.00
CA PHE A 64 11.59 3.44 5.43
C PHE A 64 10.62 4.20 4.54
N PRO A 65 10.10 3.51 3.53
CA PRO A 65 9.03 4.05 2.70
C PRO A 65 7.78 4.36 3.53
N ASP A 66 7.06 5.39 3.16
CA ASP A 66 5.74 5.68 3.70
C ASP A 66 4.67 5.01 2.84
N GLU A 67 4.21 3.84 3.26
CA GLU A 67 3.25 3.01 2.53
C GLU A 67 1.90 3.71 2.35
N SER A 68 1.60 4.71 3.16
CA SER A 68 0.37 5.50 3.06
C SER A 68 0.37 6.50 1.90
N ARG A 69 1.53 6.80 1.32
CA ARG A 69 1.66 7.67 0.15
C ARG A 69 1.34 6.92 -1.14
N ILE A 70 0.12 6.43 -1.25
CA ILE A 70 -0.31 5.58 -2.37
C ILE A 70 -0.54 6.33 -3.70
N LEU A 71 -0.51 7.65 -3.71
CA LEU A 71 -0.78 8.47 -4.90
C LEU A 71 0.28 9.51 -5.21
N THR A 72 0.51 10.43 -4.27
CA THR A 72 1.37 11.58 -4.44
C THR A 72 2.77 11.23 -3.98
N ASP A 73 3.71 11.13 -4.90
CA ASP A 73 5.07 10.69 -4.63
C ASP A 73 5.10 9.29 -3.97
N PRO A 74 4.53 8.27 -4.61
CA PRO A 74 4.44 6.94 -4.02
C PRO A 74 5.83 6.36 -3.87
N VAL A 75 6.12 5.91 -2.68
CA VAL A 75 7.26 5.05 -2.38
C VAL A 75 6.99 3.62 -2.85
N THR A 76 5.72 3.35 -3.05
CA THR A 76 5.20 2.10 -3.61
C THR A 76 4.43 2.41 -4.89
N PRO A 77 4.24 1.45 -5.80
CA PRO A 77 3.55 1.69 -7.07
C PRO A 77 2.13 2.23 -6.93
N GLY A 78 1.43 1.85 -5.87
CA GLY A 78 0.08 2.29 -5.55
C GLY A 78 -1.00 1.80 -6.53
N PRO A 79 -2.26 2.15 -6.29
CA PRO A 79 -3.40 1.71 -7.09
C PRO A 79 -3.36 2.23 -8.54
N MET A 80 -2.69 3.37 -8.80
CA MET A 80 -2.52 3.91 -10.16
C MET A 80 -1.66 3.03 -11.07
N ALA A 81 -0.87 2.12 -10.49
CA ALA A 81 -0.05 1.15 -11.22
C ALA A 81 -0.76 -0.19 -11.45
N THR A 82 -2.09 -0.25 -11.22
CA THR A 82 -2.89 -1.47 -11.27
C THR A 82 -4.19 -1.28 -12.05
N ASP A 83 -5.04 -2.28 -12.02
CA ASP A 83 -6.39 -2.25 -12.58
C ASP A 83 -7.45 -1.67 -11.61
N GLU A 84 -7.02 -1.11 -10.45
CA GLU A 84 -7.93 -0.50 -9.48
C GLU A 84 -8.21 0.97 -9.77
N ALA A 85 -7.17 1.75 -10.12
CA ALA A 85 -7.30 3.19 -10.27
C ALA A 85 -6.66 3.73 -11.55
N PHE A 86 -7.04 4.96 -11.89
CA PHE A 86 -6.59 5.66 -13.09
C PHE A 86 -6.69 7.18 -12.91
N SER A 87 -6.03 7.95 -13.77
CA SER A 87 -6.17 9.39 -13.80
C SER A 87 -5.85 9.94 -15.19
N SER A 88 -6.39 11.12 -15.50
CA SER A 88 -6.02 11.93 -16.66
C SER A 88 -4.77 12.77 -16.44
N GLN A 89 -4.26 12.84 -15.21
CA GLN A 89 -3.12 13.66 -14.83
C GLN A 89 -1.78 13.18 -15.40
N ASN A 90 -0.81 14.07 -15.41
CA ASN A 90 0.58 13.71 -15.67
C ASN A 90 1.24 13.04 -14.45
N PRO A 91 2.09 12.03 -14.65
CA PRO A 91 2.85 11.43 -13.56
C PRO A 91 3.70 12.46 -12.78
N GLU A 92 4.20 13.49 -13.45
CA GLU A 92 5.03 14.55 -12.88
C GLU A 92 4.30 15.39 -11.84
N HIS A 93 2.97 15.43 -11.87
CA HIS A 93 2.12 16.16 -10.91
C HIS A 93 1.79 15.35 -9.64
N GLY A 94 2.67 14.44 -9.25
CA GLY A 94 2.55 13.69 -8.00
C GLY A 94 1.88 12.32 -8.12
N LEU A 95 1.26 11.99 -9.25
CA LEU A 95 0.64 10.67 -9.47
C LEU A 95 1.64 9.69 -10.08
N ARG A 96 2.77 9.48 -9.39
CA ARG A 96 3.94 8.73 -9.89
C ARG A 96 3.63 7.30 -10.30
N GLY A 97 2.61 6.66 -9.69
CA GLY A 97 2.15 5.32 -10.07
C GLY A 97 1.75 5.20 -11.54
N LEU A 98 1.30 6.29 -12.19
CA LEU A 98 1.03 6.32 -13.63
C LEU A 98 2.25 6.03 -14.50
N SER A 99 3.47 6.28 -14.02
CA SER A 99 4.71 5.99 -14.75
C SER A 99 4.87 4.49 -15.04
N TYR A 100 4.33 3.62 -14.18
CA TYR A 100 4.32 2.17 -14.41
C TYR A 100 3.45 1.80 -15.61
N ILE A 101 2.22 2.30 -15.64
CA ILE A 101 1.28 1.99 -16.73
C ILE A 101 1.64 2.69 -18.04
N LEU A 102 2.53 3.66 -18.04
CA LEU A 102 3.07 4.31 -19.23
C LEU A 102 4.39 3.66 -19.70
N GLY A 103 4.92 2.66 -18.99
CA GLY A 103 6.16 1.96 -19.34
C GLY A 103 7.40 2.87 -19.37
N THR A 104 7.38 3.99 -18.64
CA THR A 104 8.46 4.98 -18.67
C THR A 104 9.60 4.72 -17.69
N ILE A 105 9.40 3.79 -16.73
CA ILE A 105 10.37 3.46 -15.69
C ILE A 105 11.42 2.51 -16.25
N ASN A 106 12.70 2.84 -16.02
CA ASN A 106 13.85 2.03 -16.43
C ASN A 106 15.04 2.24 -15.48
N ALA A 107 16.14 1.50 -15.70
CA ALA A 107 17.32 1.55 -14.85
C ALA A 107 18.05 2.92 -14.82
N ASP A 108 17.91 3.73 -15.88
CA ASP A 108 18.53 5.06 -15.94
C ASP A 108 17.74 6.11 -15.13
N ASN A 109 16.41 6.00 -15.09
CA ASN A 109 15.56 7.02 -14.49
C ASN A 109 14.95 6.64 -13.14
N ILE A 110 15.05 5.39 -12.68
CA ILE A 110 14.48 4.96 -11.39
C ILE A 110 15.00 5.81 -10.23
N GLY A 111 16.20 6.33 -10.31
CA GLY A 111 16.79 7.25 -9.32
C GLY A 111 16.01 8.55 -9.10
N ASN A 112 15.16 8.93 -10.06
CA ASN A 112 14.33 10.13 -9.99
C ASN A 112 12.98 9.88 -9.28
N TYR A 113 12.73 8.65 -8.86
CA TYR A 113 11.49 8.25 -8.23
C TYR A 113 11.71 7.84 -6.77
N SER A 114 10.82 8.23 -5.88
CA SER A 114 10.87 7.89 -4.45
C SER A 114 10.77 6.38 -4.19
N MET A 115 10.28 5.63 -5.17
CA MET A 115 10.24 4.16 -5.13
C MET A 115 11.62 3.51 -5.28
N ASN A 116 12.68 4.27 -5.57
CA ASN A 116 14.05 3.78 -5.52
C ASN A 116 14.54 3.71 -4.07
N ILE A 117 14.27 2.59 -3.44
CA ILE A 117 14.62 2.35 -2.03
C ILE A 117 15.87 1.51 -1.84
N TRP A 118 16.58 1.13 -2.91
CA TRP A 118 17.77 0.27 -2.84
C TRP A 118 18.80 0.79 -1.83
N SER A 119 19.30 1.99 -2.06
CA SER A 119 20.32 2.58 -1.19
C SER A 119 19.81 2.88 0.24
N SER A 120 18.56 3.30 0.40
CA SER A 120 18.02 3.62 1.73
C SER A 120 17.86 2.36 2.58
N MET A 121 17.43 1.24 2.00
CA MET A 121 17.31 -0.01 2.74
C MET A 121 18.68 -0.57 3.16
N TYR A 122 19.70 -0.49 2.32
CA TYR A 122 21.06 -0.88 2.72
C TYR A 122 21.69 0.04 3.77
N LYS A 123 21.30 1.34 3.81
CA LYS A 123 21.66 2.23 4.92
C LYS A 123 21.00 1.77 6.23
N VAL A 124 19.72 1.36 6.20
CA VAL A 124 19.04 0.78 7.37
C VAL A 124 19.78 -0.47 7.86
N ILE A 125 20.06 -1.42 6.96
CA ILE A 125 20.77 -2.67 7.28
C ILE A 125 22.10 -2.37 7.94
N ARG A 126 22.91 -1.48 7.36
CA ARG A 126 24.19 -1.06 7.95
C ARG A 126 24.03 -0.46 9.35
N LYS A 127 23.04 0.42 9.57
CA LYS A 127 22.77 1.00 10.90
C LYS A 127 22.36 -0.08 11.89
N CYS A 128 21.51 -1.04 11.48
CA CYS A 128 21.14 -2.18 12.32
C CYS A 128 22.36 -3.03 12.70
N ASN A 129 23.26 -3.29 11.74
CA ASN A 129 24.48 -4.04 12.00
C ASN A 129 25.38 -3.31 13.02
N TYR A 130 25.53 -1.98 12.93
CA TYR A 130 26.24 -1.20 13.96
C TYR A 130 25.58 -1.32 15.33
N ILE A 131 24.25 -1.24 15.42
CA ILE A 131 23.52 -1.38 16.68
C ILE A 131 23.78 -2.75 17.29
N LEU A 132 23.58 -3.83 16.52
CA LEU A 132 23.75 -5.20 17.00
C LEU A 132 25.20 -5.48 17.44
N ALA A 133 26.19 -4.99 16.69
CA ALA A 133 27.61 -5.17 17.01
C ALA A 133 28.04 -4.41 18.27
N ARG A 134 27.45 -3.24 18.56
CA ARG A 134 27.96 -2.32 19.58
C ARG A 134 27.01 -2.07 20.76
N LYS A 135 25.80 -2.63 20.75
CA LYS A 135 24.79 -2.41 21.80
C LYS A 135 25.28 -2.72 23.22
N GLY A 136 26.25 -3.65 23.38
CA GLY A 136 26.84 -3.99 24.65
C GLY A 136 27.61 -2.85 25.33
N GLU A 137 28.07 -1.83 24.59
CA GLU A 137 28.77 -0.65 25.12
C GLU A 137 27.83 0.26 25.92
N ALA A 138 26.51 0.16 25.72
CA ALA A 138 25.50 0.99 26.40
C ALA A 138 25.15 0.53 27.81
N HIS A 139 25.72 -0.57 28.31
CA HIS A 139 25.52 -1.11 29.65
C HIS A 139 24.04 -1.22 30.07
N MET A 140 23.19 -1.74 29.17
CA MET A 140 21.75 -1.85 29.35
C MET A 140 21.35 -2.97 30.30
N ASN A 141 20.20 -2.81 30.96
CA ASN A 141 19.54 -3.92 31.64
C ASN A 141 18.90 -4.87 30.63
N THR A 142 18.44 -6.05 31.07
CA THR A 142 17.86 -7.09 30.21
C THR A 142 16.68 -6.58 29.38
N ILE A 143 15.76 -5.80 29.97
CA ILE A 143 14.58 -5.26 29.27
C ILE A 143 14.98 -4.31 28.14
N GLN A 144 15.94 -3.42 28.42
CA GLN A 144 16.47 -2.47 27.44
C GLN A 144 17.22 -3.19 26.32
N ASP A 145 18.00 -4.22 26.64
CA ASP A 145 18.74 -5.01 25.66
C ASP A 145 17.76 -5.80 24.75
N GLU A 146 16.72 -6.38 25.33
CA GLU A 146 15.65 -7.07 24.57
C GLU A 146 14.89 -6.10 23.65
N GLU A 147 14.55 -4.90 24.12
CA GLU A 147 13.89 -3.88 23.30
C GLU A 147 14.76 -3.49 22.09
N ILE A 148 16.02 -3.11 22.35
CA ILE A 148 16.95 -2.73 21.27
C ILE A 148 17.16 -3.90 20.30
N THR A 149 17.35 -5.10 20.79
CA THR A 149 17.57 -6.29 19.97
C THR A 149 16.35 -6.57 19.09
N GLY A 150 15.15 -6.62 19.69
CA GLY A 150 13.91 -6.93 19.00
C GLY A 150 13.59 -5.92 17.89
N TYR A 151 13.62 -4.62 18.21
CA TYR A 151 13.33 -3.60 17.20
C TYR A 151 14.42 -3.46 16.14
N THR A 152 15.69 -3.72 16.47
CA THR A 152 16.77 -3.70 15.47
C THR A 152 16.61 -4.84 14.45
N HIS A 153 16.33 -6.06 14.92
CA HIS A 153 16.00 -7.17 14.02
C HIS A 153 14.73 -6.91 13.20
N MET A 154 13.70 -6.29 13.81
CA MET A 154 12.48 -5.88 13.07
C MET A 154 12.81 -4.91 11.95
N MET A 155 13.62 -3.89 12.20
CA MET A 155 14.01 -2.91 11.20
C MET A 155 14.85 -3.55 10.09
N ARG A 156 15.80 -4.42 10.44
CA ARG A 156 16.62 -5.14 9.46
C ARG A 156 15.77 -6.09 8.61
N GLY A 157 14.89 -6.86 9.23
CA GLY A 157 13.95 -7.73 8.54
C GLY A 157 13.01 -6.94 7.62
N TYR A 158 12.48 -5.81 8.09
CA TYR A 158 11.62 -4.96 7.28
C TYR A 158 12.37 -4.27 6.12
N ALA A 159 13.64 -3.96 6.27
CA ALA A 159 14.48 -3.47 5.17
C ALA A 159 14.64 -4.55 4.08
N TYR A 160 14.95 -5.78 4.45
CA TYR A 160 15.00 -6.90 3.50
C TYR A 160 13.63 -7.21 2.90
N TYR A 161 12.55 -7.15 3.68
CA TYR A 161 11.19 -7.28 3.15
C TYR A 161 10.92 -6.27 2.03
N ASN A 162 11.25 -5.00 2.22
CA ASN A 162 11.05 -3.96 1.20
C ASN A 162 11.92 -4.19 -0.05
N LEU A 163 13.17 -4.65 0.12
CA LEU A 163 14.02 -5.02 -1.01
C LEU A 163 13.43 -6.18 -1.82
N ILE A 164 12.95 -7.23 -1.15
CA ILE A 164 12.33 -8.40 -1.78
C ILE A 164 11.06 -8.02 -2.53
N GLN A 165 10.20 -7.20 -1.93
CA GLN A 165 8.97 -6.73 -2.56
C GLN A 165 9.24 -5.92 -3.84
N SER A 166 10.24 -5.06 -3.80
CA SER A 166 10.53 -4.12 -4.91
C SER A 166 11.39 -4.75 -5.99
N TYR A 167 12.44 -5.47 -5.62
CA TYR A 167 13.49 -5.92 -6.53
C TYR A 167 13.63 -7.45 -6.64
N GLY A 168 12.88 -8.22 -5.83
CA GLY A 168 13.03 -9.68 -5.73
C GLY A 168 14.32 -10.07 -5.00
N PRO A 169 15.17 -10.95 -5.56
CA PRO A 169 16.48 -11.27 -5.02
C PRO A 169 17.29 -10.03 -4.65
N CYS A 170 18.00 -10.05 -3.53
CA CYS A 170 18.82 -8.96 -3.04
C CYS A 170 20.15 -9.46 -2.45
N ILE A 171 21.06 -8.56 -2.07
CA ILE A 171 22.31 -8.92 -1.44
C ILE A 171 22.09 -9.14 0.05
N ILE A 172 22.38 -10.31 0.58
CA ILE A 172 22.36 -10.57 2.02
C ILE A 172 23.75 -10.26 2.57
N LEU A 173 23.81 -9.27 3.47
CA LEU A 173 25.05 -8.83 4.11
C LEU A 173 25.26 -9.50 5.49
N GLY A 174 24.26 -10.19 6.04
CA GLY A 174 24.34 -10.72 7.41
C GLY A 174 24.62 -9.61 8.43
N ASP A 175 25.62 -9.85 9.28
CA ASP A 175 26.07 -8.90 10.30
C ASP A 175 27.24 -8.01 9.83
N ASP A 176 27.65 -8.11 8.57
CA ASP A 176 28.80 -7.38 8.04
C ASP A 176 28.58 -5.87 8.03
N ILE A 177 29.57 -5.16 8.53
CA ILE A 177 29.67 -3.71 8.47
C ILE A 177 30.72 -3.34 7.43
N LEU A 178 30.27 -3.15 6.18
CA LEU A 178 31.19 -2.85 5.09
C LEU A 178 31.91 -1.52 5.32
N PRO A 179 33.23 -1.46 5.14
CA PRO A 179 33.98 -0.20 5.22
C PRO A 179 33.53 0.77 4.13
N ASN A 180 33.79 2.08 4.31
CA ASN A 180 33.37 3.11 3.35
C ASN A 180 34.44 3.53 2.36
N ASN A 181 35.68 3.12 2.58
CA ASN A 181 36.89 3.63 1.93
C ASN A 181 37.71 2.58 1.21
N GLU A 182 37.13 1.42 0.97
CA GLU A 182 37.79 0.35 0.22
C GLU A 182 37.56 0.52 -1.31
N LEU A 183 38.36 -0.21 -2.08
CA LEU A 183 38.22 -0.25 -3.53
C LEU A 183 36.90 -0.92 -3.95
N PRO A 184 36.34 -0.56 -5.12
CA PRO A 184 35.07 -1.12 -5.60
C PRO A 184 35.04 -2.64 -5.61
N GLU A 185 36.15 -3.31 -5.88
CA GLU A 185 36.29 -4.76 -5.94
C GLU A 185 35.98 -5.45 -4.60
N THR A 186 36.17 -4.74 -3.48
CA THR A 186 35.83 -5.21 -2.12
C THR A 186 34.31 -5.39 -1.93
N TYR A 187 33.52 -4.66 -2.73
CA TYR A 187 32.05 -4.66 -2.64
C TYR A 187 31.39 -5.49 -3.74
N ASN A 188 32.13 -6.39 -4.38
CA ASN A 188 31.66 -7.18 -5.51
C ASN A 188 30.77 -8.36 -5.09
N TYR A 189 29.64 -8.04 -4.45
CA TYR A 189 28.65 -9.01 -3.97
C TYR A 189 27.64 -9.35 -5.07
N SER A 190 27.33 -10.63 -5.21
CA SER A 190 26.20 -11.10 -6.00
C SER A 190 24.91 -11.10 -5.17
N ARG A 191 23.77 -11.04 -5.83
CA ARG A 191 22.45 -11.22 -5.18
C ARG A 191 22.29 -12.68 -4.75
N SER A 192 21.66 -12.90 -3.62
CA SER A 192 21.18 -14.20 -3.18
C SER A 192 19.96 -14.63 -3.99
N THR A 193 19.60 -15.91 -3.98
CA THR A 193 18.35 -16.36 -4.61
C THR A 193 17.13 -15.81 -3.87
N TYR A 194 15.98 -15.83 -4.52
CA TYR A 194 14.73 -15.39 -3.90
C TYR A 194 14.42 -16.15 -2.60
N ASP A 195 14.61 -17.46 -2.61
CA ASP A 195 14.35 -18.29 -1.44
C ASP A 195 15.32 -18.00 -0.29
N GLU A 196 16.62 -17.85 -0.57
CA GLU A 196 17.61 -17.42 0.43
C GLU A 196 17.24 -16.07 1.05
N CYS A 197 16.78 -15.12 0.23
CA CYS A 197 16.36 -13.80 0.72
C CYS A 197 15.11 -13.87 1.60
N VAL A 198 14.10 -14.67 1.21
CA VAL A 198 12.88 -14.88 2.01
C VAL A 198 13.21 -15.54 3.34
N ASP A 199 14.03 -16.60 3.33
CA ASP A 199 14.42 -17.33 4.54
C ASP A 199 15.19 -16.42 5.49
N TYR A 200 16.15 -15.65 4.99
CA TYR A 200 16.91 -14.70 5.80
C TYR A 200 15.98 -13.63 6.40
N CYS A 201 15.11 -13.03 5.61
CA CYS A 201 14.16 -12.03 6.08
C CYS A 201 13.21 -12.59 7.15
N CYS A 202 12.66 -13.78 6.93
CA CYS A 202 11.80 -14.44 7.92
C CYS A 202 12.57 -14.74 9.22
N ASN A 203 13.83 -15.18 9.14
CA ASN A 203 14.66 -15.40 10.33
C ASN A 203 14.91 -14.12 11.13
N GLU A 204 15.15 -12.97 10.46
CA GLU A 204 15.26 -11.68 11.12
C GLU A 204 13.96 -11.29 11.85
N LEU A 205 12.82 -11.52 11.21
CA LEU A 205 11.50 -11.24 11.80
C LEU A 205 11.17 -12.20 12.95
N GLU A 206 11.60 -13.46 12.91
CA GLU A 206 11.48 -14.39 14.04
C GLU A 206 12.36 -13.95 15.24
N LEU A 207 13.60 -13.50 14.98
CA LEU A 207 14.46 -12.92 16.01
C LEU A 207 13.82 -11.66 16.61
N ALA A 208 13.21 -10.81 15.79
CA ALA A 208 12.46 -9.66 16.28
C ALA A 208 11.31 -10.11 17.18
N ALA A 209 10.47 -11.03 16.70
CA ALA A 209 9.30 -11.52 17.43
C ALA A 209 9.66 -12.18 18.76
N LYS A 210 10.86 -12.77 18.88
CA LYS A 210 11.36 -13.37 20.11
C LYS A 210 11.38 -12.38 21.28
N TYR A 211 11.72 -11.12 21.02
CA TYR A 211 11.95 -10.09 22.03
C TYR A 211 10.86 -9.00 22.04
N MET A 212 10.15 -8.78 20.92
CA MET A 212 9.15 -7.72 20.84
C MET A 212 7.90 -8.00 21.69
N PRO A 213 7.24 -6.96 22.21
CA PRO A 213 6.00 -7.11 22.98
C PRO A 213 4.84 -7.54 22.09
N ILE A 214 3.90 -8.29 22.68
CA ILE A 214 2.60 -8.60 22.05
C ILE A 214 1.70 -7.37 22.11
N ASP A 215 1.64 -6.69 23.25
CA ASP A 215 0.83 -5.51 23.51
C ASP A 215 1.67 -4.26 23.49
N LEU A 216 1.20 -3.24 22.78
CA LEU A 216 1.82 -1.93 22.76
C LEU A 216 0.96 -0.93 23.54
N ASN A 217 1.61 -0.01 24.23
CA ASN A 217 0.93 1.15 24.76
C ASN A 217 0.31 1.95 23.58
N PRO A 218 -0.98 2.33 23.64
CA PRO A 218 -1.64 3.11 22.58
C PRO A 218 -0.91 4.39 22.15
N THR A 219 -0.12 5.00 23.04
CA THR A 219 0.73 6.16 22.71
C THR A 219 1.84 5.85 21.71
N PHE A 220 2.20 4.59 21.55
CA PHE A 220 3.19 4.10 20.58
C PHE A 220 2.55 3.53 19.31
N PHE A 221 1.31 3.93 19.00
CA PHE A 221 0.68 3.54 17.74
C PHE A 221 1.59 3.90 16.55
N GLY A 222 1.78 2.95 15.66
CA GLY A 222 2.74 3.06 14.55
C GLY A 222 4.01 2.22 14.76
N ARG A 223 4.40 1.92 15.99
CA ARG A 223 5.46 0.94 16.23
C ARG A 223 4.94 -0.48 15.91
N PRO A 224 5.77 -1.35 15.32
CA PRO A 224 5.38 -2.74 15.11
C PRO A 224 5.38 -3.51 16.44
N SER A 225 4.44 -4.45 16.60
CA SER A 225 4.38 -5.44 17.67
C SER A 225 4.92 -6.78 17.19
N ARG A 226 5.01 -7.78 18.09
CA ARG A 226 5.30 -9.17 17.73
C ARG A 226 4.33 -9.70 16.65
N GLY A 227 3.06 -9.35 16.74
CA GLY A 227 2.08 -9.71 15.73
C GLY A 227 2.36 -9.12 14.35
N ALA A 228 2.93 -7.92 14.28
CA ALA A 228 3.37 -7.32 13.01
C ALA A 228 4.51 -8.13 12.36
N ALA A 229 5.48 -8.61 13.15
CA ALA A 229 6.55 -9.47 12.64
C ALA A 229 5.98 -10.79 12.09
N PHE A 230 5.09 -11.45 12.82
CA PHE A 230 4.44 -12.67 12.36
C PHE A 230 3.58 -12.46 11.10
N ALA A 231 2.87 -11.34 11.01
CA ALA A 231 2.06 -11.02 9.86
C ALA A 231 2.91 -10.71 8.60
N LEU A 232 4.08 -10.07 8.76
CA LEU A 232 5.04 -9.90 7.65
C LEU A 232 5.58 -11.25 7.18
N ILE A 233 5.91 -12.17 8.11
CA ILE A 233 6.32 -13.53 7.76
C ILE A 233 5.21 -14.23 6.96
N ALA A 234 3.96 -14.17 7.44
CA ALA A 234 2.83 -14.78 6.76
C ALA A 234 2.65 -14.24 5.34
N ARG A 235 2.71 -12.91 5.17
CA ARG A 235 2.63 -12.24 3.87
C ARG A 235 3.76 -12.68 2.93
N LEU A 236 4.99 -12.74 3.43
CA LEU A 236 6.15 -13.09 2.60
C LEU A 236 6.16 -14.59 2.24
N ARG A 237 5.76 -15.49 3.16
CA ARG A 237 5.60 -16.92 2.87
C ARG A 237 4.47 -17.19 1.89
N LEU A 238 3.35 -16.44 1.98
CA LEU A 238 2.28 -16.49 0.99
C LEU A 238 2.76 -16.07 -0.40
N GLN A 239 3.56 -15.02 -0.48
CA GLN A 239 4.18 -14.59 -1.74
C GLN A 239 5.14 -15.66 -2.28
N GLN A 240 5.97 -16.27 -1.44
CA GLN A 240 6.88 -17.35 -1.83
C GLN A 240 6.16 -18.59 -2.36
N ALA A 241 4.99 -18.92 -1.79
CA ALA A 241 4.16 -20.03 -2.20
C ALA A 241 3.43 -19.78 -3.53
N SER A 242 3.26 -18.51 -3.91
CA SER A 242 2.42 -18.10 -5.05
C SER A 242 3.08 -18.41 -6.41
N PRO A 243 2.29 -18.58 -7.50
CA PRO A 243 2.73 -19.08 -8.80
C PRO A 243 3.95 -18.39 -9.42
N LEU A 244 4.14 -17.09 -9.19
CA LEU A 244 5.29 -16.35 -9.74
C LEU A 244 6.63 -16.79 -9.12
N TYR A 245 6.62 -17.27 -7.87
CA TYR A 245 7.83 -17.59 -7.11
C TYR A 245 7.97 -19.08 -6.75
N ASN A 246 6.93 -19.88 -7.00
CA ASN A 246 6.88 -21.29 -6.63
C ASN A 246 6.91 -22.23 -7.85
N GLY A 247 7.74 -21.92 -8.84
CA GLY A 247 7.83 -22.77 -10.03
C GLY A 247 6.56 -22.69 -10.90
N GLY A 248 6.38 -23.65 -11.77
CA GLY A 248 5.24 -23.65 -12.69
C GLY A 248 5.40 -22.69 -13.87
N GLN A 249 4.32 -22.47 -14.62
CA GLN A 249 4.37 -21.72 -15.88
C GLN A 249 4.69 -20.23 -15.68
N ALA A 250 4.10 -19.58 -14.67
CA ALA A 250 4.32 -18.17 -14.41
C ALA A 250 5.81 -17.88 -14.07
N ALA A 251 6.40 -18.66 -13.16
CA ALA A 251 7.79 -18.53 -12.78
C ALA A 251 8.74 -18.79 -13.96
N ARG A 252 8.48 -19.83 -14.76
CA ARG A 252 9.29 -20.14 -15.95
C ARG A 252 9.20 -19.06 -17.01
N THR A 253 8.01 -18.51 -17.25
CA THR A 253 7.81 -17.43 -18.24
C THR A 253 8.48 -16.13 -17.82
N ALA A 254 8.39 -15.78 -16.53
CA ALA A 254 8.96 -14.53 -16.04
C ALA A 254 10.48 -14.63 -15.77
N PHE A 255 10.95 -15.76 -15.22
CA PHE A 255 12.28 -15.89 -14.62
C PHE A 255 13.08 -17.11 -15.10
N GLY A 256 12.58 -17.92 -16.02
CA GLY A 256 13.22 -19.20 -16.41
C GLY A 256 14.66 -19.08 -16.92
N ASN A 257 15.01 -17.96 -17.55
CA ASN A 257 16.34 -17.67 -18.08
C ASN A 257 17.17 -16.75 -17.17
N TRP A 258 16.61 -16.36 -16.02
CA TRP A 258 17.29 -15.44 -15.11
C TRP A 258 18.16 -16.20 -14.11
N LYS A 259 19.45 -16.16 -14.38
CA LYS A 259 20.46 -16.89 -13.61
C LYS A 259 21.48 -15.93 -13.03
N ARG A 260 22.00 -16.28 -11.87
CA ARG A 260 23.11 -15.60 -11.22
C ARG A 260 24.39 -15.83 -12.04
N THR A 261 25.04 -14.72 -12.45
CA THR A 261 26.20 -14.79 -13.37
C THR A 261 27.37 -15.56 -12.78
N VAL A 262 27.59 -15.48 -11.47
CA VAL A 262 28.79 -16.08 -10.82
C VAL A 262 28.77 -17.62 -10.77
N ASP A 263 27.59 -18.27 -10.75
CA ASP A 263 27.48 -19.73 -10.55
C ASP A 263 26.38 -20.41 -11.39
N GLY A 264 25.59 -19.63 -12.13
CA GLY A 264 24.50 -20.15 -12.96
C GLY A 264 23.24 -20.59 -12.20
N ALA A 265 23.15 -20.33 -10.90
CA ALA A 265 21.97 -20.66 -10.11
C ALA A 265 20.75 -19.85 -10.57
N ASN A 266 19.57 -20.46 -10.62
CA ASN A 266 18.32 -19.74 -10.88
C ASN A 266 18.02 -18.79 -9.71
N TYR A 267 17.74 -17.54 -9.99
CA TYR A 267 17.33 -16.57 -8.96
C TYR A 267 15.97 -16.89 -8.33
N VAL A 268 15.08 -17.50 -9.09
CA VAL A 268 13.74 -17.91 -8.62
C VAL A 268 13.58 -19.41 -8.90
N ASN A 269 13.01 -20.13 -7.95
CA ASN A 269 12.76 -21.57 -8.07
C ASN A 269 11.87 -21.88 -9.28
N GLN A 270 12.25 -22.92 -10.05
CA GLN A 270 11.55 -23.33 -11.27
C GLN A 270 10.69 -24.59 -11.07
N ASN A 271 10.72 -25.20 -9.89
CA ASN A 271 9.98 -26.41 -9.54
C ASN A 271 8.88 -26.06 -8.53
N TYR A 272 7.66 -26.57 -8.79
CA TYR A 272 6.56 -26.41 -7.85
C TYR A 272 6.77 -27.21 -6.57
N ASP A 273 6.49 -26.59 -5.43
CA ASP A 273 6.57 -27.18 -4.10
C ASP A 273 5.33 -26.79 -3.27
N GLU A 274 4.42 -27.76 -3.09
CA GLU A 274 3.18 -27.57 -2.32
C GLU A 274 3.46 -27.28 -0.84
N THR A 275 4.59 -27.72 -0.29
CA THR A 275 4.92 -27.47 1.12
C THR A 275 5.03 -25.99 1.46
N ARG A 276 5.33 -25.12 0.48
CA ARG A 276 5.36 -23.68 0.66
C ARG A 276 3.98 -23.10 1.01
N TRP A 277 2.92 -23.66 0.41
CA TRP A 277 1.55 -23.30 0.78
C TRP A 277 1.22 -23.73 2.21
N ALA A 278 1.67 -24.90 2.63
CA ALA A 278 1.50 -25.37 4.01
C ALA A 278 2.22 -24.44 5.00
N VAL A 279 3.45 -24.00 4.69
CA VAL A 279 4.20 -23.03 5.51
C VAL A 279 3.49 -21.68 5.56
N ALA A 280 2.97 -21.20 4.44
CA ALA A 280 2.20 -19.96 4.39
C ALA A 280 0.91 -20.05 5.23
N ALA A 281 0.17 -21.15 5.10
CA ALA A 281 -1.02 -21.43 5.91
C ALA A 281 -0.70 -21.46 7.41
N ALA A 282 0.35 -22.18 7.80
CA ALA A 282 0.79 -22.25 9.19
C ALA A 282 1.20 -20.88 9.75
N ALA A 283 1.89 -20.07 8.95
CA ALA A 283 2.26 -18.71 9.34
C ALA A 283 1.03 -17.80 9.56
N CYS A 284 0.02 -17.87 8.69
CA CYS A 284 -1.26 -17.17 8.89
C CYS A 284 -1.99 -17.70 10.15
N LYS A 285 -2.07 -19.03 10.29
CA LYS A 285 -2.73 -19.67 11.44
C LYS A 285 -2.09 -19.27 12.77
N ARG A 286 -0.76 -19.12 12.81
CA ARG A 286 -0.04 -18.61 13.98
C ARG A 286 -0.53 -17.21 14.40
N VAL A 287 -0.74 -16.30 13.47
CA VAL A 287 -1.30 -14.97 13.76
C VAL A 287 -2.73 -15.06 14.25
N ILE A 288 -3.54 -15.93 13.66
CA ILE A 288 -4.94 -16.19 14.08
C ILE A 288 -4.95 -16.71 15.52
N GLU A 289 -4.11 -17.70 15.84
CA GLU A 289 -4.05 -18.32 17.17
C GLU A 289 -3.46 -17.43 18.27
N MET A 290 -2.90 -16.25 17.91
CA MET A 290 -2.60 -15.22 18.93
C MET A 290 -3.86 -14.75 19.66
N ASN A 291 -5.05 -14.91 19.05
CA ASN A 291 -6.36 -14.48 19.60
C ASN A 291 -6.38 -13.00 20.03
N LYS A 292 -5.57 -12.18 19.38
CA LYS A 292 -5.41 -10.75 19.69
C LYS A 292 -6.20 -9.84 18.75
N TYR A 293 -6.32 -10.26 17.51
CA TYR A 293 -6.92 -9.45 16.45
C TYR A 293 -8.31 -9.98 16.08
N LYS A 294 -9.18 -9.08 15.65
CA LYS A 294 -10.50 -9.43 15.13
C LYS A 294 -10.93 -8.41 14.08
N LEU A 295 -11.87 -8.79 13.22
CA LEU A 295 -12.43 -7.83 12.27
C LEU A 295 -13.12 -6.69 13.03
N HIS A 296 -12.96 -5.48 12.51
CA HIS A 296 -13.61 -4.30 13.09
C HIS A 296 -15.11 -4.37 12.88
N THR A 297 -15.89 -4.04 13.92
CA THR A 297 -17.34 -3.92 13.89
C THR A 297 -17.76 -2.64 14.59
N SER A 298 -18.79 -1.98 14.08
CA SER A 298 -19.41 -0.81 14.70
C SER A 298 -20.80 -1.16 15.22
N PRO A 299 -21.16 -0.69 16.43
CA PRO A 299 -22.51 -0.89 16.96
C PRO A 299 -23.52 -0.06 16.16
N ILE A 300 -24.78 -0.50 16.18
CA ILE A 300 -25.89 0.26 15.60
C ILE A 300 -26.08 1.57 16.37
N ASP A 301 -26.13 2.68 15.65
CA ASP A 301 -26.56 3.96 16.16
C ASP A 301 -28.05 4.17 15.84
N PRO A 302 -28.93 4.25 16.85
CA PRO A 302 -30.36 4.45 16.60
C PRO A 302 -30.71 5.74 15.86
N SER A 303 -29.85 6.75 15.91
CA SER A 303 -30.03 8.02 15.18
C SER A 303 -29.64 7.92 13.70
N MET A 304 -28.87 6.90 13.34
CA MET A 304 -28.41 6.60 11.97
C MET A 304 -28.58 5.11 11.70
N PRO A 305 -29.81 4.61 11.54
CA PRO A 305 -30.07 3.17 11.44
C PRO A 305 -29.35 2.57 10.23
N PRO A 306 -28.80 1.34 10.37
CA PRO A 306 -28.17 0.65 9.27
C PRO A 306 -29.20 0.21 8.24
N ARG A 307 -28.69 -0.12 7.05
CA ARG A 307 -29.49 -0.75 6.00
C ARG A 307 -30.03 -2.09 6.49
N VAL A 308 -31.30 -2.34 6.23
CA VAL A 308 -31.95 -3.62 6.54
C VAL A 308 -31.36 -4.69 5.62
N LEU A 309 -31.00 -5.84 6.18
CA LEU A 309 -30.53 -6.97 5.39
C LEU A 309 -31.65 -7.52 4.50
N PRO A 310 -31.33 -7.93 3.25
CA PRO A 310 -32.25 -8.69 2.42
C PRO A 310 -32.79 -9.93 3.15
N ALA A 311 -34.06 -10.27 2.95
CA ALA A 311 -34.67 -11.45 3.58
C ALA A 311 -33.97 -12.77 3.19
N SER A 312 -33.27 -12.78 2.05
CA SER A 312 -32.47 -13.91 1.58
C SER A 312 -31.09 -14.03 2.25
N VAL A 313 -30.66 -13.03 3.03
CA VAL A 313 -29.35 -13.02 3.71
C VAL A 313 -29.53 -13.36 5.19
N THR A 314 -28.91 -14.45 5.59
CA THR A 314 -28.87 -14.86 7.00
C THR A 314 -27.42 -14.87 7.49
N ILE A 315 -27.14 -14.09 8.54
CA ILE A 315 -25.84 -14.09 9.22
C ILE A 315 -26.00 -14.87 10.52
N THR A 316 -25.34 -16.02 10.58
CA THR A 316 -25.40 -16.93 11.72
C THR A 316 -24.33 -16.69 12.77
N ASP A 317 -23.21 -16.07 12.38
CA ASP A 317 -22.11 -15.75 13.27
C ASP A 317 -22.52 -14.65 14.27
N PRO A 318 -22.53 -14.92 15.59
CA PRO A 318 -22.94 -13.97 16.61
C PRO A 318 -22.14 -12.66 16.62
N ASP A 319 -20.87 -12.72 16.24
CA ASP A 319 -19.98 -11.54 16.24
C ASP A 319 -20.39 -10.50 15.19
N PHE A 320 -21.18 -10.90 14.19
CA PHE A 320 -21.66 -10.04 13.11
C PHE A 320 -23.19 -9.86 13.09
N GLN A 321 -23.85 -10.22 14.17
CA GLN A 321 -25.27 -9.90 14.39
C GLN A 321 -25.40 -8.56 15.11
N ASN A 322 -26.43 -7.79 14.77
CA ASN A 322 -26.74 -6.51 15.43
C ASN A 322 -25.61 -5.46 15.36
N ILE A 323 -24.90 -5.42 14.24
CA ILE A 323 -23.88 -4.41 13.94
C ILE A 323 -24.32 -3.50 12.80
N ASP A 324 -23.66 -2.37 12.65
CA ASP A 324 -23.80 -1.51 11.47
C ASP A 324 -22.84 -2.00 10.38
N TYR A 325 -23.36 -2.63 9.35
CA TYR A 325 -22.59 -3.28 8.28
C TYR A 325 -21.80 -2.29 7.39
N TYR A 326 -22.30 -1.07 7.22
CA TYR A 326 -21.59 -0.02 6.45
C TYR A 326 -20.47 0.58 7.30
N ARG A 327 -20.78 0.98 8.54
CA ARG A 327 -19.81 1.62 9.44
C ARG A 327 -18.72 0.64 9.88
N SER A 328 -19.03 -0.64 10.03
CA SER A 328 -18.04 -1.69 10.35
C SER A 328 -16.90 -1.80 9.32
N TYR A 329 -17.12 -1.35 8.09
CA TYR A 329 -16.07 -1.26 7.09
C TYR A 329 -15.51 0.17 6.96
N SER A 330 -16.38 1.17 6.82
CA SER A 330 -15.97 2.53 6.47
C SER A 330 -15.15 3.24 7.56
N GLU A 331 -15.50 3.06 8.84
CA GLU A 331 -14.88 3.77 9.97
C GLU A 331 -13.38 3.49 10.13
N MET A 332 -12.91 2.33 9.70
CA MET A 332 -11.49 1.99 9.72
C MET A 332 -10.65 2.97 8.88
N PHE A 333 -11.22 3.50 7.81
CA PHE A 333 -10.51 4.28 6.80
C PHE A 333 -10.80 5.78 6.88
N THR A 334 -12.00 6.14 7.31
CA THR A 334 -12.44 7.54 7.38
C THR A 334 -11.80 8.33 8.53
N GLY A 335 -11.22 7.63 9.50
CA GLY A 335 -10.62 8.22 10.71
C GLY A 335 -11.60 8.32 11.89
N GLU A 336 -12.82 7.82 11.76
CA GLU A 336 -13.80 7.79 12.85
C GLU A 336 -13.35 6.85 13.97
N THR A 337 -12.79 5.68 13.60
CA THR A 337 -12.13 4.79 14.56
C THR A 337 -10.66 5.19 14.71
N ILE A 338 -10.24 5.52 15.95
CA ILE A 338 -8.85 5.82 16.27
C ILE A 338 -7.99 4.58 16.02
N GLY A 339 -6.88 4.71 15.28
CA GLY A 339 -6.05 3.59 14.86
C GLY A 339 -5.59 2.68 16.00
N SER A 340 -5.20 3.24 17.16
CA SER A 340 -4.78 2.46 18.34
C SER A 340 -5.93 1.68 19.02
N LYS A 341 -7.18 1.97 18.70
CA LYS A 341 -8.37 1.28 19.18
C LYS A 341 -8.99 0.33 18.17
N ASN A 342 -8.44 0.32 16.94
CA ASN A 342 -8.93 -0.55 15.88
C ASN A 342 -8.43 -1.99 16.09
N PRO A 343 -9.31 -2.96 16.39
CA PRO A 343 -8.90 -4.33 16.70
C PRO A 343 -8.41 -5.10 15.47
N GLU A 344 -8.67 -4.59 14.26
CA GLU A 344 -8.27 -5.21 13.01
C GLU A 344 -6.84 -4.82 12.59
N PHE A 345 -6.33 -3.67 13.04
CA PHE A 345 -4.98 -3.24 12.68
C PHE A 345 -3.93 -4.06 13.42
N ILE A 346 -3.22 -4.91 12.69
CA ILE A 346 -2.04 -5.62 13.21
C ILE A 346 -0.86 -4.65 13.27
N TRP A 347 -0.72 -3.85 12.22
CA TRP A 347 0.22 -2.75 12.13
C TRP A 347 -0.36 -1.64 11.26
N GLY A 348 -0.39 -0.45 11.78
CA GLY A 348 -0.93 0.72 11.08
C GLY A 348 -0.15 1.97 11.40
N ARG A 349 -0.42 3.04 10.67
CA ARG A 349 0.20 4.34 10.91
C ARG A 349 -0.80 5.47 10.74
N GLN A 350 -0.62 6.54 11.48
CA GLN A 350 -1.29 7.82 11.22
C GLN A 350 -0.63 8.47 10.01
N SER A 351 -1.41 9.09 9.14
CA SER A 351 -0.88 9.64 7.90
C SER A 351 -1.59 10.93 7.46
N ASP A 352 -0.86 12.02 7.50
CA ASP A 352 -1.31 13.30 6.91
C ASP A 352 -1.36 13.21 5.38
N ALA A 353 -0.52 12.35 4.77
CA ALA A 353 -0.56 12.11 3.32
C ALA A 353 -1.91 11.55 2.88
N MET A 354 -2.51 10.64 3.67
CA MET A 354 -3.85 10.11 3.41
C MET A 354 -4.94 11.17 3.53
N ALA A 355 -4.88 12.04 4.56
CA ALA A 355 -5.81 13.13 4.69
C ALA A 355 -5.70 14.10 3.50
N ASN A 356 -4.49 14.44 3.07
CA ASN A 356 -4.24 15.32 1.93
C ASN A 356 -4.67 14.69 0.60
N MET A 357 -4.52 13.39 0.44
CA MET A 357 -4.94 12.66 -0.74
C MET A 357 -6.45 12.77 -1.02
N THR A 358 -7.27 12.95 0.01
CA THR A 358 -8.73 13.08 -0.17
C THR A 358 -9.11 14.21 -1.11
N GLN A 359 -8.26 15.25 -1.26
CA GLN A 359 -8.47 16.34 -2.23
C GLN A 359 -8.56 15.83 -3.67
N CYS A 360 -7.81 14.78 -4.01
CA CYS A 360 -7.85 14.18 -5.34
C CYS A 360 -9.20 13.52 -5.66
N SER A 361 -10.00 13.23 -4.64
CA SER A 361 -11.32 12.62 -4.80
C SER A 361 -12.48 13.61 -4.71
N PHE A 362 -12.28 14.74 -3.98
CA PHE A 362 -13.34 15.73 -3.79
C PHE A 362 -13.76 16.39 -5.10
N PRO A 363 -15.05 16.77 -5.23
CA PRO A 363 -15.56 17.47 -6.40
C PRO A 363 -14.87 18.81 -6.65
N THR A 364 -15.08 19.34 -7.85
CA THR A 364 -14.36 20.48 -8.44
C THR A 364 -13.96 21.59 -7.46
N GLU A 365 -12.78 22.15 -7.68
CA GLU A 365 -12.12 23.16 -6.86
C GLU A 365 -12.99 24.37 -6.56
N LYS A 366 -13.80 24.85 -7.52
CA LYS A 366 -14.64 26.04 -7.37
C LYS A 366 -15.70 25.90 -6.28
N ALA A 367 -16.28 24.70 -6.15
CA ALA A 367 -17.41 24.50 -5.27
C ALA A 367 -17.03 23.77 -3.98
N MET A 368 -16.07 22.82 -4.05
CA MET A 368 -15.72 21.99 -2.90
C MET A 368 -14.20 21.87 -2.65
N GLY A 369 -13.37 22.55 -3.44
CA GLY A 369 -11.93 22.59 -3.24
C GLY A 369 -11.17 21.35 -3.70
N GLY A 370 -11.82 20.42 -4.41
CA GLY A 370 -11.24 19.17 -4.84
C GLY A 370 -10.65 19.20 -6.26
N TRP A 371 -9.87 18.17 -6.58
CA TRP A 371 -9.28 17.98 -7.92
C TRP A 371 -9.99 16.89 -8.74
N ASN A 372 -10.79 16.06 -8.11
CA ASN A 372 -11.65 15.06 -8.77
C ASN A 372 -10.91 14.13 -9.75
N ASN A 373 -9.64 13.82 -9.49
CA ASN A 373 -8.74 13.13 -10.41
C ASN A 373 -8.19 11.78 -9.91
N LEU A 374 -8.55 11.36 -8.69
CA LEU A 374 -8.30 10.01 -8.19
C LEU A 374 -9.45 9.10 -8.60
N CYS A 375 -9.33 8.52 -9.78
CA CYS A 375 -10.39 7.73 -10.39
C CYS A 375 -10.22 6.25 -10.11
N VAL A 376 -11.33 5.55 -9.87
CA VAL A 376 -11.36 4.08 -9.84
C VAL A 376 -11.85 3.54 -11.18
N THR A 377 -11.45 2.31 -11.54
CA THR A 377 -11.80 1.72 -12.83
C THR A 377 -13.19 1.10 -12.83
N GLN A 378 -13.80 0.96 -14.00
CA GLN A 378 -15.05 0.19 -14.15
C GLN A 378 -14.90 -1.25 -13.66
N LYS A 379 -13.72 -1.85 -13.82
CA LYS A 379 -13.42 -3.21 -13.34
C LYS A 379 -13.58 -3.33 -11.83
N LEU A 380 -13.05 -2.35 -11.07
CA LEU A 380 -13.25 -2.32 -9.63
C LEU A 380 -14.73 -2.10 -9.26
N VAL A 381 -15.42 -1.19 -9.95
CA VAL A 381 -16.87 -0.95 -9.77
C VAL A 381 -17.68 -2.23 -9.99
N ASP A 382 -17.33 -3.00 -11.03
CA ASP A 382 -18.01 -4.24 -11.40
C ASP A 382 -17.70 -5.42 -10.47
N ALA A 383 -16.60 -5.36 -9.72
CA ALA A 383 -16.21 -6.42 -8.80
C ALA A 383 -17.16 -6.54 -7.60
N TYR A 384 -17.77 -5.44 -7.14
CA TYR A 384 -18.67 -5.44 -5.99
C TYR A 384 -19.94 -6.25 -6.24
N TYR A 385 -20.44 -6.89 -5.20
CA TYR A 385 -21.70 -7.68 -5.23
C TYR A 385 -22.93 -6.78 -5.14
N MET A 386 -24.09 -7.39 -5.41
CA MET A 386 -25.38 -6.83 -5.01
C MET A 386 -25.57 -6.98 -3.50
N VAL A 387 -26.52 -6.27 -2.91
CA VAL A 387 -26.77 -6.24 -1.47
C VAL A 387 -27.13 -7.61 -0.88
N ASP A 388 -27.67 -8.51 -1.70
CA ASP A 388 -28.00 -9.89 -1.35
C ASP A 388 -26.86 -10.90 -1.62
N GLY A 389 -25.65 -10.40 -1.97
CA GLY A 389 -24.45 -11.21 -2.21
C GLY A 389 -24.36 -11.82 -3.61
N ARG A 390 -25.34 -11.59 -4.48
CA ARG A 390 -25.30 -12.08 -5.86
C ARG A 390 -24.37 -11.25 -6.74
N ASP A 391 -23.90 -11.87 -7.83
CA ASP A 391 -23.23 -11.14 -8.90
C ASP A 391 -24.20 -10.20 -9.63
N LYS A 392 -23.71 -9.05 -10.11
CA LYS A 392 -24.54 -8.10 -10.88
C LYS A 392 -25.17 -8.71 -12.13
N ASN A 393 -24.53 -9.73 -12.73
CA ASN A 393 -25.04 -10.43 -13.91
C ASN A 393 -26.07 -11.51 -13.56
N ASP A 394 -26.19 -11.87 -12.28
CA ASP A 394 -27.17 -12.80 -11.73
C ASP A 394 -27.99 -12.13 -10.61
N ALA A 395 -28.20 -10.84 -10.72
CA ALA A 395 -28.96 -10.06 -9.74
C ALA A 395 -30.39 -10.58 -9.55
N SER A 396 -30.86 -10.56 -8.31
CA SER A 396 -32.23 -11.01 -7.99
C SER A 396 -33.27 -10.05 -8.54
N LYS A 397 -34.53 -10.52 -8.65
CA LYS A 397 -35.66 -9.65 -9.01
C LYS A 397 -35.98 -8.62 -7.92
N GLU A 398 -35.66 -8.92 -6.67
CA GLU A 398 -35.87 -8.04 -5.53
C GLU A 398 -34.83 -6.91 -5.49
N TYR A 399 -33.58 -7.23 -5.87
CA TYR A 399 -32.45 -6.29 -5.93
C TYR A 399 -31.83 -6.27 -7.32
N PRO A 400 -32.54 -5.74 -8.34
CA PRO A 400 -32.08 -5.80 -9.72
C PRO A 400 -30.87 -4.88 -9.96
N TYR A 401 -29.98 -5.34 -10.85
CA TYR A 401 -28.97 -4.48 -11.47
C TYR A 401 -29.63 -3.79 -12.68
N HIS A 402 -30.25 -2.64 -12.40
CA HIS A 402 -31.15 -1.96 -13.34
C HIS A 402 -30.38 -1.03 -14.29
N VAL A 403 -29.90 -1.57 -15.42
CA VAL A 403 -29.13 -0.83 -16.43
C VAL A 403 -29.80 -0.96 -17.80
N ALA A 404 -29.67 0.09 -18.61
CA ALA A 404 -30.17 0.10 -19.97
C ALA A 404 -29.33 -0.83 -20.87
N ASN A 405 -30.02 -1.59 -21.73
CA ASN A 405 -29.41 -2.28 -22.85
C ASN A 405 -29.64 -1.46 -24.13
N GLY A 406 -28.82 -0.40 -24.32
CA GLY A 406 -28.94 0.54 -25.43
C GLY A 406 -29.36 1.94 -24.96
N THR A 407 -30.61 2.36 -25.27
CA THR A 407 -31.05 3.72 -24.93
C THR A 407 -31.37 3.89 -23.44
N VAL A 408 -30.76 4.85 -22.81
CA VAL A 408 -31.03 5.24 -21.41
C VAL A 408 -32.25 6.17 -21.38
N THR A 409 -33.21 5.87 -20.51
CA THR A 409 -34.42 6.68 -20.27
C THR A 409 -34.56 7.00 -18.77
N ASP A 410 -35.50 7.84 -18.38
CA ASP A 410 -35.71 8.22 -16.98
C ASP A 410 -36.08 7.05 -16.07
N ASP A 411 -36.66 5.97 -16.60
CA ASP A 411 -37.06 4.78 -15.85
C ASP A 411 -35.86 4.05 -15.19
N TYR A 412 -34.65 4.29 -15.69
CA TYR A 412 -33.43 3.72 -15.13
C TYR A 412 -32.86 4.50 -13.94
N PHE A 413 -33.50 5.56 -13.51
CA PHE A 413 -33.05 6.39 -12.38
C PHE A 413 -33.97 6.23 -11.17
N SER A 414 -33.37 6.30 -9.95
CA SER A 414 -34.13 6.20 -8.72
C SER A 414 -35.19 7.32 -8.60
N THR A 415 -36.38 6.95 -8.14
CA THR A 415 -37.48 7.88 -7.90
C THR A 415 -37.57 8.33 -6.44
N SER A 416 -36.77 7.76 -5.56
CA SER A 416 -36.68 8.10 -4.14
C SER A 416 -35.22 8.12 -3.67
N ALA A 417 -34.96 8.80 -2.58
CA ALA A 417 -33.70 8.70 -1.85
C ALA A 417 -33.73 7.51 -0.90
N GLU A 418 -32.54 6.97 -0.59
CA GLU A 418 -32.34 5.95 0.47
C GLU A 418 -31.31 6.49 1.47
N GLU A 419 -31.57 6.30 2.76
CA GLU A 419 -30.65 6.69 3.83
C GLU A 419 -30.38 5.52 4.77
N PHE A 420 -29.11 5.33 5.11
CA PHE A 420 -28.66 4.29 6.07
C PHE A 420 -27.30 4.68 6.65
N SER A 421 -27.07 4.40 7.93
CA SER A 421 -25.76 4.59 8.59
C SER A 421 -25.16 5.99 8.40
N GLY A 422 -26.00 7.03 8.23
CA GLY A 422 -25.57 8.40 7.91
C GLY A 422 -25.12 8.61 6.47
N TYR A 423 -25.26 7.64 5.58
CA TYR A 423 -25.02 7.71 4.14
C TYR A 423 -26.33 7.97 3.40
N THR A 424 -26.28 8.82 2.38
CA THR A 424 -27.46 9.14 1.54
C THR A 424 -27.21 8.76 0.08
N ILE A 425 -28.09 7.94 -0.48
CA ILE A 425 -28.24 7.77 -1.93
C ILE A 425 -29.34 8.72 -2.40
N PRO A 426 -29.02 9.78 -3.15
CA PRO A 426 -30.04 10.73 -3.57
C PRO A 426 -31.03 10.16 -4.60
N MET A 427 -32.20 10.78 -4.71
CA MET A 427 -33.08 10.57 -5.84
C MET A 427 -32.40 10.96 -7.16
N GLY A 428 -32.70 10.25 -8.27
CA GLY A 428 -32.15 10.48 -9.61
C GLY A 428 -30.83 9.76 -9.87
N VAL A 429 -30.39 8.90 -8.97
CA VAL A 429 -29.19 8.05 -9.16
C VAL A 429 -29.49 6.92 -10.14
N TYR A 430 -28.56 6.65 -11.05
CA TYR A 430 -28.71 5.61 -12.07
C TYR A 430 -28.69 4.20 -11.46
N GLY A 431 -29.50 3.30 -12.01
CA GLY A 431 -29.77 1.97 -11.46
C GLY A 431 -28.57 1.07 -11.24
N MET A 432 -27.47 1.26 -11.98
CA MET A 432 -26.22 0.50 -11.76
C MET A 432 -25.56 0.75 -10.40
N TYR A 433 -25.92 1.84 -9.74
CA TYR A 433 -25.35 2.22 -8.42
C TYR A 433 -26.30 1.86 -7.26
N LEU A 434 -27.50 1.38 -7.58
CA LEU A 434 -28.48 0.98 -6.59
C LEU A 434 -28.31 -0.51 -6.20
N ASN A 435 -28.83 -0.88 -5.04
CA ASN A 435 -28.83 -2.25 -4.55
C ASN A 435 -27.43 -2.89 -4.45
N ARG A 436 -26.37 -2.10 -4.31
CA ARG A 436 -25.01 -2.60 -4.17
C ARG A 436 -24.68 -2.89 -2.69
N GLU A 437 -23.69 -3.74 -2.45
CA GLU A 437 -23.18 -4.03 -1.12
C GLU A 437 -22.61 -2.80 -0.40
N ASN A 438 -22.44 -2.86 0.91
CA ASN A 438 -22.03 -1.74 1.73
C ASN A 438 -20.62 -1.20 1.41
N ARG A 439 -19.66 -2.07 1.05
CA ARG A 439 -18.29 -1.64 0.65
C ARG A 439 -18.28 -0.83 -0.64
N PHE A 440 -19.23 -1.05 -1.54
CA PHE A 440 -19.39 -0.22 -2.74
C PHE A 440 -19.62 1.24 -2.37
N TYR A 441 -20.57 1.51 -1.48
CA TYR A 441 -20.88 2.89 -1.06
C TYR A 441 -19.78 3.53 -0.23
N ALA A 442 -19.02 2.72 0.52
CA ALA A 442 -17.87 3.21 1.26
C ALA A 442 -16.69 3.61 0.34
N THR A 443 -16.51 2.89 -0.78
CA THR A 443 -15.29 2.99 -1.60
C THR A 443 -15.47 3.80 -2.88
N ILE A 444 -16.66 3.74 -3.51
CA ILE A 444 -16.89 4.27 -4.86
C ILE A 444 -17.66 5.59 -4.81
N GLY A 445 -17.03 6.63 -5.34
CA GLY A 445 -17.70 7.89 -5.66
C GLY A 445 -18.21 7.85 -7.10
N TYR A 446 -19.53 7.88 -7.25
CA TYR A 446 -20.23 7.78 -8.53
C TYR A 446 -20.99 9.06 -8.85
N SER A 447 -21.41 9.24 -10.10
CA SER A 447 -22.19 10.39 -10.55
C SER A 447 -23.54 10.46 -9.81
N GLY A 448 -23.79 11.54 -9.08
CA GLY A 448 -24.96 11.76 -8.23
C GLY A 448 -24.70 11.44 -6.75
N ARG A 449 -23.49 11.05 -6.35
CA ARG A 449 -23.14 10.86 -4.93
C ARG A 449 -23.32 12.15 -4.14
N TYR A 450 -23.86 12.04 -2.93
CA TYR A 450 -23.93 13.12 -1.95
C TYR A 450 -22.61 13.31 -1.22
N TRP A 451 -22.15 14.57 -1.13
CA TRP A 451 -20.93 15.01 -0.45
C TRP A 451 -21.31 15.92 0.70
N ALA A 452 -21.17 15.43 1.92
CA ALA A 452 -21.68 16.11 3.11
C ALA A 452 -20.86 17.33 3.52
N ALA A 453 -19.51 17.24 3.51
CA ALA A 453 -18.57 18.32 3.89
C ALA A 453 -19.00 19.06 5.16
N ARG A 454 -19.39 18.32 6.23
CA ARG A 454 -20.10 18.86 7.40
C ARG A 454 -19.30 19.88 8.23
N SER A 455 -17.94 19.80 8.20
CA SER A 455 -17.12 20.77 8.93
C SER A 455 -17.20 22.19 8.36
N ASN A 456 -17.50 22.32 7.06
CA ASN A 456 -17.69 23.61 6.44
C ASN A 456 -19.01 24.26 6.88
N THR A 457 -18.95 25.51 7.31
CA THR A 457 -20.13 26.27 7.77
C THR A 457 -20.71 27.21 6.70
N GLN A 458 -20.09 27.32 5.53
CA GLN A 458 -20.53 28.19 4.44
C GLN A 458 -21.31 27.39 3.39
N GLU A 459 -22.58 27.69 3.27
CA GLU A 459 -23.54 26.98 2.44
C GLU A 459 -23.14 26.86 0.95
N GLN A 460 -22.40 27.85 0.43
CA GLN A 460 -21.92 27.86 -0.95
C GLN A 460 -20.83 26.81 -1.25
N TYR A 461 -20.28 26.12 -0.25
CA TYR A 461 -19.24 25.12 -0.41
C TYR A 461 -19.67 23.70 0.01
N GLY A 462 -20.96 23.48 0.15
CA GLY A 462 -21.53 22.17 0.46
C GLY A 462 -22.67 22.23 1.48
N PRO A 463 -23.41 21.17 1.64
CA PRO A 463 -23.31 19.91 0.94
C PRO A 463 -23.79 19.96 -0.51
N TYR A 464 -23.29 19.02 -1.36
CA TYR A 464 -23.69 18.92 -2.76
C TYR A 464 -23.91 17.47 -3.20
N ARG A 465 -24.76 17.29 -4.26
CA ARG A 465 -24.78 16.08 -5.10
C ARG A 465 -23.88 16.35 -6.31
N ALA A 466 -22.80 15.62 -6.46
CA ALA A 466 -21.83 15.83 -7.55
C ALA A 466 -22.17 14.94 -8.75
N TRP A 467 -22.44 15.57 -9.88
CA TRP A 467 -22.77 14.91 -11.15
C TRP A 467 -21.60 15.01 -12.13
N TYR A 468 -21.27 13.91 -12.78
CA TYR A 468 -20.14 13.83 -13.71
C TYR A 468 -20.58 13.92 -15.20
N HIS A 469 -21.88 13.77 -15.48
CA HIS A 469 -22.44 14.09 -16.79
C HIS A 469 -22.65 15.62 -16.92
N GLN A 470 -22.70 16.11 -18.17
CA GLN A 470 -22.94 17.54 -18.42
C GLN A 470 -24.32 17.97 -17.92
N MET A 471 -24.32 19.00 -17.10
CA MET A 471 -25.54 19.66 -16.61
C MET A 471 -25.25 21.11 -16.18
N VAL A 472 -26.29 21.89 -16.03
CA VAL A 472 -26.22 23.22 -15.41
C VAL A 472 -26.28 23.05 -13.89
N THR A 473 -25.28 23.54 -13.16
CA THR A 473 -25.26 23.56 -11.70
C THR A 473 -26.42 24.38 -11.16
N SER A 474 -27.23 23.82 -10.29
CA SER A 474 -28.38 24.51 -9.68
C SER A 474 -28.72 23.95 -8.30
N GLY A 475 -29.00 24.82 -7.34
CA GLY A 475 -29.32 24.42 -5.98
C GLY A 475 -28.19 23.59 -5.34
N ARG A 476 -28.50 22.37 -4.96
CA ARG A 476 -27.53 21.39 -4.38
C ARG A 476 -26.97 20.40 -5.41
N ASP A 477 -27.24 20.59 -6.68
CA ASP A 477 -26.68 19.82 -7.79
C ASP A 477 -25.46 20.53 -8.37
N LEU A 478 -24.32 19.86 -8.32
CA LEU A 478 -23.03 20.38 -8.76
C LEU A 478 -22.53 19.60 -9.98
N PHE A 479 -22.23 20.29 -11.06
CA PHE A 479 -21.49 19.68 -12.17
C PHE A 479 -20.00 19.57 -11.80
N SER A 480 -19.48 18.35 -11.76
CA SER A 480 -18.09 18.03 -11.41
C SER A 480 -17.46 17.03 -12.40
N GLY A 481 -17.83 17.10 -13.66
CA GLY A 481 -17.35 16.25 -14.75
C GLY A 481 -16.21 16.87 -15.55
N LYS A 482 -15.97 16.33 -16.74
CA LYS A 482 -14.97 16.86 -17.67
C LYS A 482 -15.29 18.32 -18.04
N ASN A 483 -14.28 19.20 -17.96
CA ASN A 483 -14.38 20.65 -18.16
C ASN A 483 -15.05 21.44 -17.01
N SER A 484 -15.19 20.83 -15.82
CA SER A 484 -15.66 21.56 -14.63
C SER A 484 -14.54 22.27 -13.87
N ALA A 485 -13.30 21.82 -14.03
CA ALA A 485 -12.13 22.40 -13.38
C ALA A 485 -11.77 23.77 -13.99
N ILE A 486 -11.21 24.64 -13.14
CA ILE A 486 -10.84 26.01 -13.52
C ILE A 486 -9.34 26.14 -13.75
N THR A 487 -8.54 25.61 -12.81
CA THR A 487 -7.09 25.81 -12.80
C THR A 487 -6.37 24.80 -13.68
N ASN A 488 -6.73 23.53 -13.57
CA ASN A 488 -6.12 22.46 -14.35
C ASN A 488 -7.19 21.67 -15.12
N PRO A 489 -7.21 21.73 -16.46
CA PRO A 489 -8.20 21.04 -17.28
C PRO A 489 -8.13 19.51 -17.18
N LEU A 490 -7.08 18.96 -16.58
CA LEU A 490 -6.91 17.54 -16.31
C LEU A 490 -7.54 17.10 -14.97
N ASP A 491 -8.09 18.03 -14.18
CA ASP A 491 -8.78 17.71 -12.93
C ASP A 491 -10.25 17.35 -13.21
N TYR A 492 -10.46 16.07 -13.55
CA TYR A 492 -11.79 15.52 -13.78
C TYR A 492 -11.79 13.99 -13.55
N PRO A 493 -12.97 13.38 -13.28
CA PRO A 493 -13.05 11.94 -13.00
C PRO A 493 -12.93 11.13 -14.30
N ALA A 494 -11.71 10.86 -14.75
CA ALA A 494 -11.39 10.28 -16.07
C ALA A 494 -12.17 8.99 -16.41
N THR A 495 -12.54 8.20 -15.40
CA THR A 495 -13.36 6.98 -15.56
C THR A 495 -14.85 7.21 -15.29
N GLY A 496 -15.23 8.39 -14.80
CA GLY A 496 -16.57 8.66 -14.29
C GLY A 496 -16.80 8.19 -12.86
N TYR A 497 -15.73 7.83 -12.15
CA TYR A 497 -15.73 7.40 -10.76
C TYR A 497 -14.54 7.98 -10.01
N VAL A 498 -14.67 8.14 -8.70
CA VAL A 498 -13.55 8.52 -7.80
C VAL A 498 -13.48 7.60 -6.60
N LEU A 499 -12.32 7.53 -5.96
CA LEU A 499 -12.12 6.78 -4.72
C LEU A 499 -12.65 7.59 -3.52
N THR A 500 -13.53 7.01 -2.72
CA THR A 500 -14.09 7.67 -1.53
C THR A 500 -13.79 6.95 -0.21
N LYS A 501 -13.08 5.85 -0.26
CA LYS A 501 -12.79 4.98 0.89
C LYS A 501 -12.27 5.72 2.13
N TRP A 502 -11.48 6.77 1.93
CA TRP A 502 -10.81 7.53 2.98
C TRP A 502 -11.56 8.82 3.39
N ILE A 503 -12.73 9.08 2.82
CA ILE A 503 -13.45 10.34 3.03
C ILE A 503 -14.43 10.21 4.17
N HIS A 504 -14.22 11.03 5.21
CA HIS A 504 -15.17 11.21 6.30
C HIS A 504 -16.27 12.22 5.91
N ALA A 505 -17.46 12.09 6.48
CA ALA A 505 -18.56 13.01 6.21
C ALA A 505 -18.26 14.48 6.61
N ASP A 506 -17.36 14.67 7.57
CA ASP A 506 -16.92 16.00 8.00
C ASP A 506 -15.79 16.57 7.15
N ASP A 507 -15.10 15.76 6.34
CA ASP A 507 -13.99 16.27 5.51
C ASP A 507 -14.48 17.36 4.57
N ALA A 508 -13.78 18.51 4.57
CA ALA A 508 -14.02 19.64 3.68
C ALA A 508 -12.71 20.33 3.32
N TRP A 509 -12.59 20.81 2.07
CA TRP A 509 -11.36 21.42 1.55
C TRP A 509 -11.43 22.94 1.42
N ILE A 510 -12.62 23.52 1.46
CA ILE A 510 -12.86 24.95 1.27
C ILE A 510 -13.96 25.41 2.19
N GLY A 511 -13.92 26.68 2.57
CA GLY A 511 -14.91 27.33 3.43
C GLY A 511 -14.46 27.45 4.88
N THR A 512 -15.21 28.23 5.63
CA THR A 512 -14.94 28.51 7.06
C THR A 512 -15.21 27.24 7.88
N GLY A 513 -14.27 26.87 8.76
CA GLY A 513 -14.37 25.68 9.59
C GLY A 513 -13.94 24.38 8.90
N SER A 514 -13.57 24.45 7.60
CA SER A 514 -13.12 23.27 6.85
C SER A 514 -11.97 22.55 7.53
N MET A 515 -12.13 21.25 7.75
CA MET A 515 -11.11 20.37 8.32
C MET A 515 -11.12 19.01 7.63
N ARG A 516 -10.07 18.26 7.78
CA ARG A 516 -9.96 16.84 7.43
C ARG A 516 -9.73 16.05 8.70
N THR A 517 -10.43 14.96 8.84
CA THR A 517 -10.22 14.02 9.95
C THR A 517 -8.85 13.36 9.80
N THR A 518 -8.25 13.00 10.92
CA THR A 518 -7.01 12.20 10.94
C THR A 518 -7.27 10.85 10.29
N LYS A 519 -6.38 10.43 9.39
CA LYS A 519 -6.47 9.13 8.72
C LYS A 519 -5.44 8.16 9.28
N TYR A 520 -5.80 6.89 9.28
CA TYR A 520 -4.94 5.79 9.68
C TYR A 520 -4.81 4.81 8.54
N PHE A 521 -3.60 4.50 8.13
CA PHE A 521 -3.32 3.55 7.05
C PHE A 521 -2.97 2.19 7.62
N PRO A 522 -3.67 1.11 7.23
CA PRO A 522 -3.30 -0.24 7.64
C PRO A 522 -2.11 -0.74 6.82
N ILE A 523 -0.95 -0.92 7.43
CA ILE A 523 0.19 -1.59 6.80
C ILE A 523 -0.14 -3.08 6.66
N ILE A 524 -0.68 -3.67 7.74
CA ILE A 524 -1.26 -5.02 7.74
C ILE A 524 -2.49 -5.03 8.64
N ARG A 525 -3.58 -5.63 8.18
CA ARG A 525 -4.81 -5.83 8.96
C ARG A 525 -5.27 -7.28 8.95
N TYR A 526 -6.08 -7.64 9.92
CA TYR A 526 -6.44 -9.03 10.19
C TYR A 526 -7.18 -9.72 9.04
N ALA A 527 -8.01 -9.00 8.28
CA ALA A 527 -8.66 -9.54 7.08
C ALA A 527 -7.66 -10.12 6.08
N GLU A 528 -6.44 -9.54 5.94
CA GLU A 528 -5.40 -10.08 5.07
C GLU A 528 -4.90 -11.44 5.54
N ILE A 529 -4.77 -11.63 6.85
CA ILE A 529 -4.33 -12.90 7.43
C ILE A 529 -5.40 -13.98 7.23
N LEU A 530 -6.68 -13.62 7.38
CA LEU A 530 -7.79 -14.55 7.16
C LEU A 530 -7.86 -14.99 5.70
N LEU A 531 -7.84 -14.06 4.74
CA LEU A 531 -7.83 -14.39 3.30
C LEU A 531 -6.56 -15.12 2.90
N GLY A 532 -5.39 -14.73 3.43
CA GLY A 532 -4.13 -15.42 3.17
C GLY A 532 -4.13 -16.86 3.66
N TYR A 533 -4.76 -17.13 4.80
CA TYR A 533 -4.96 -18.49 5.30
C TYR A 533 -5.84 -19.32 4.35
N VAL A 534 -7.00 -18.76 3.98
CA VAL A 534 -7.94 -19.44 3.08
C VAL A 534 -7.32 -19.70 1.71
N GLU A 535 -6.63 -18.72 1.14
CA GLU A 535 -5.88 -18.89 -0.11
C GLU A 535 -4.85 -20.02 0.02
N ALA A 536 -4.04 -20.01 1.07
CA ALA A 536 -2.99 -21.00 1.23
C ALA A 536 -3.53 -22.43 1.40
N ILE A 537 -4.57 -22.63 2.21
CA ILE A 537 -5.16 -23.98 2.37
C ILE A 537 -5.91 -24.44 1.11
N ASN A 538 -6.44 -23.53 0.28
CA ASN A 538 -7.09 -23.89 -0.98
C ASN A 538 -6.15 -24.65 -1.94
N HIS A 539 -4.84 -24.40 -1.86
CA HIS A 539 -3.82 -25.04 -2.70
C HIS A 539 -3.24 -26.34 -2.12
N LEU A 540 -3.77 -26.87 -1.01
CA LEU A 540 -3.28 -28.09 -0.40
C LEU A 540 -4.06 -29.31 -0.89
N SER A 541 -3.32 -30.32 -1.37
CA SER A 541 -3.90 -31.60 -1.79
C SER A 541 -4.04 -32.62 -0.64
N LYS A 542 -3.37 -32.37 0.49
CA LYS A 542 -3.37 -33.21 1.70
C LYS A 542 -3.10 -32.41 2.96
N SER A 543 -3.19 -33.06 4.12
CA SER A 543 -2.84 -32.49 5.42
C SER A 543 -1.31 -32.37 5.58
N TYR A 544 -0.87 -31.25 6.17
CA TYR A 544 0.51 -30.98 6.55
C TYR A 544 0.57 -30.52 8.01
N THR A 545 1.67 -30.90 8.69
CA THR A 545 2.03 -30.36 10.00
C THR A 545 3.32 -29.59 9.89
N VAL A 546 3.29 -28.30 10.26
CA VAL A 546 4.42 -27.37 10.19
C VAL A 546 4.75 -26.89 11.58
N GLU A 547 6.02 -26.92 11.94
CA GLU A 547 6.50 -26.38 13.21
C GLU A 547 7.02 -24.95 13.02
N LEU A 548 6.56 -24.03 13.85
CA LEU A 548 7.00 -22.64 13.88
C LEU A 548 7.38 -22.22 15.30
N PRO A 549 8.26 -21.21 15.45
CA PRO A 549 8.57 -20.63 16.76
C PRO A 549 7.30 -20.23 17.53
N ALA A 550 7.35 -20.38 18.85
CA ALA A 550 6.20 -20.17 19.72
C ALA A 550 5.68 -18.72 19.68
N ILE A 551 4.36 -18.55 19.78
CA ILE A 551 3.67 -17.26 19.81
C ILE A 551 4.21 -16.38 20.96
N ASN A 552 4.49 -16.96 22.13
CA ASN A 552 4.96 -16.23 23.30
C ASN A 552 6.42 -15.75 23.19
N GLY A 553 7.13 -16.10 22.11
CA GLY A 553 8.53 -15.70 21.91
C GLY A 553 9.49 -16.31 22.96
N GLY A 554 10.60 -15.64 23.22
CA GLY A 554 11.61 -16.13 24.15
C GLY A 554 12.25 -17.45 23.70
N ASN A 555 12.52 -18.36 24.64
CA ASN A 555 13.08 -19.69 24.40
C ASN A 555 12.03 -20.81 24.52
N ASN A 556 10.75 -20.48 24.30
CA ASN A 556 9.67 -21.47 24.33
C ASN A 556 9.83 -22.49 23.18
N ALA A 557 9.36 -23.72 23.41
CA ALA A 557 9.39 -24.77 22.39
C ALA A 557 8.55 -24.37 21.17
N PRO A 558 8.94 -24.77 19.94
CA PRO A 558 8.14 -24.59 18.76
C PRO A 558 6.71 -25.14 18.91
N GLN A 559 5.78 -24.55 18.18
CA GLN A 559 4.38 -24.96 18.15
C GLN A 559 4.06 -25.60 16.80
N SER A 560 3.32 -26.71 16.82
CA SER A 560 2.92 -27.42 15.60
C SER A 560 1.57 -26.91 15.10
N TYR A 561 1.48 -26.65 13.80
CA TYR A 561 0.28 -26.21 13.10
C TYR A 561 -0.10 -27.24 12.04
N THR A 562 -1.27 -27.87 12.21
CA THR A 562 -1.84 -28.73 11.18
C THR A 562 -2.74 -27.92 10.27
N VAL A 563 -2.53 -28.01 8.96
CA VAL A 563 -3.23 -27.27 7.91
C VAL A 563 -3.67 -28.23 6.80
N GLU A 564 -4.89 -28.03 6.33
CA GLU A 564 -5.52 -28.89 5.33
C GLU A 564 -6.64 -28.13 4.62
N ARG A 565 -6.95 -28.51 3.38
CA ARG A 565 -8.09 -27.99 2.64
C ARG A 565 -9.40 -28.63 3.10
N ILE A 566 -10.08 -27.99 4.03
CA ILE A 566 -11.37 -28.43 4.58
C ILE A 566 -12.43 -27.35 4.33
N PRO A 567 -13.58 -27.66 3.65
CA PRO A 567 -14.61 -26.66 3.32
C PRO A 567 -15.10 -25.85 4.53
N THR A 568 -15.33 -26.51 5.67
CA THR A 568 -15.78 -25.83 6.90
C THR A 568 -14.70 -24.91 7.50
N GLU A 569 -13.42 -25.26 7.35
CA GLU A 569 -12.30 -24.40 7.75
C GLU A 569 -12.21 -23.18 6.82
N ILE A 570 -12.40 -23.34 5.51
CA ILE A 570 -12.49 -22.27 4.52
C ILE A 570 -13.61 -21.31 4.88
N GLN A 571 -14.82 -21.82 5.13
CA GLN A 571 -15.97 -21.00 5.54
C GLN A 571 -15.70 -20.25 6.85
N LYS A 572 -15.11 -20.91 7.83
CA LYS A 572 -14.81 -20.33 9.14
C LYS A 572 -13.97 -19.05 9.05
N TYR A 573 -13.03 -18.95 8.13
CA TYR A 573 -12.13 -17.82 8.02
C TYR A 573 -12.47 -16.87 6.87
N PHE A 574 -13.21 -17.32 5.87
CA PHE A 574 -13.67 -16.48 4.78
C PHE A 574 -14.97 -15.73 5.14
N ASN A 575 -15.97 -16.44 5.68
CA ASN A 575 -17.31 -15.89 5.89
C ASN A 575 -17.36 -14.66 6.81
N PRO A 576 -16.55 -14.54 7.87
CA PRO A 576 -16.49 -13.34 8.70
C PRO A 576 -16.27 -12.05 7.91
N ILE A 577 -15.47 -12.09 6.83
CA ILE A 577 -15.16 -10.90 6.00
C ILE A 577 -16.43 -10.40 5.29
N ARG A 578 -17.24 -11.32 4.75
CA ARG A 578 -18.53 -10.99 4.12
C ARG A 578 -19.60 -10.64 5.15
N ASN A 579 -19.68 -11.40 6.22
CA ASN A 579 -20.68 -11.20 7.28
C ASN A 579 -20.56 -9.82 7.92
N ARG A 580 -19.32 -9.34 8.13
CA ARG A 580 -19.07 -7.99 8.66
C ARG A 580 -19.74 -6.88 7.87
N VAL A 581 -19.96 -7.08 6.58
CA VAL A 581 -20.54 -6.08 5.67
C VAL A 581 -21.96 -6.42 5.23
N GLY A 582 -22.58 -7.39 5.88
CA GLY A 582 -23.98 -7.77 5.63
C GLY A 582 -24.18 -8.66 4.40
N LEU A 583 -23.14 -9.37 3.95
CA LEU A 583 -23.21 -10.32 2.86
C LEU A 583 -23.26 -11.77 3.38
N PRO A 584 -23.90 -12.69 2.64
CA PRO A 584 -23.83 -14.11 2.97
C PRO A 584 -22.39 -14.63 2.81
N GLY A 585 -22.01 -15.58 3.65
CA GLY A 585 -20.78 -16.33 3.50
C GLY A 585 -20.80 -17.23 2.26
N LEU A 586 -19.71 -17.98 2.06
CA LEU A 586 -19.68 -19.05 1.06
C LEU A 586 -20.73 -20.11 1.37
N SER A 587 -21.47 -20.54 0.36
CA SER A 587 -22.29 -21.74 0.45
C SER A 587 -21.40 -22.99 0.57
N ASP A 588 -21.99 -24.11 1.03
CA ASP A 588 -21.29 -25.38 1.09
C ASP A 588 -20.74 -25.81 -0.29
N THR A 589 -21.49 -25.53 -1.35
CA THR A 589 -21.09 -25.83 -2.72
C THR A 589 -19.88 -24.98 -3.16
N GLU A 590 -19.86 -23.69 -2.85
CA GLU A 590 -18.72 -22.81 -3.16
C GLU A 590 -17.48 -23.20 -2.35
N ALA A 591 -17.62 -23.45 -1.06
CA ALA A 591 -16.50 -23.86 -0.21
C ALA A 591 -15.91 -25.23 -0.59
N ALA A 592 -16.74 -26.13 -1.13
CA ALA A 592 -16.33 -27.45 -1.62
C ALA A 592 -15.96 -27.47 -3.10
N SER A 593 -16.01 -26.35 -3.82
CA SER A 593 -15.67 -26.25 -5.25
C SER A 593 -14.20 -26.61 -5.51
N ASP A 594 -13.85 -26.84 -6.78
CA ASP A 594 -12.45 -27.06 -7.15
C ASP A 594 -11.55 -25.87 -6.80
N GLU A 595 -10.23 -26.14 -6.77
CA GLU A 595 -9.20 -25.15 -6.44
C GLU A 595 -9.32 -23.85 -7.25
N THR A 596 -9.50 -23.97 -8.56
CA THR A 596 -9.55 -22.82 -9.48
C THR A 596 -10.81 -21.97 -9.26
N THR A 597 -11.95 -22.61 -9.07
CA THR A 597 -13.22 -21.92 -8.82
C THR A 597 -13.16 -21.14 -7.52
N LEU A 598 -12.69 -21.76 -6.45
CA LEU A 598 -12.54 -21.08 -5.16
C LEU A 598 -11.47 -19.99 -5.20
N ASP A 599 -10.35 -20.21 -5.89
CA ASP A 599 -9.28 -19.23 -6.08
C ASP A 599 -9.79 -17.94 -6.77
N ASN A 600 -10.68 -18.06 -7.75
CA ASN A 600 -11.31 -16.91 -8.39
C ASN A 600 -12.22 -16.12 -7.42
N ILE A 601 -12.95 -16.79 -6.55
CA ILE A 601 -13.78 -16.16 -5.50
C ILE A 601 -12.86 -15.41 -4.52
N ILE A 602 -11.79 -16.04 -4.06
CA ILE A 602 -10.82 -15.47 -3.15
C ILE A 602 -10.15 -14.22 -3.77
N LYS A 603 -9.68 -14.30 -5.01
CA LYS A 603 -9.05 -13.18 -5.72
C LYS A 603 -9.99 -11.99 -5.93
N ARG A 604 -11.28 -12.25 -6.18
CA ARG A 604 -12.30 -11.21 -6.24
C ARG A 604 -12.51 -10.57 -4.87
N GLU A 605 -12.56 -11.36 -3.80
CA GLU A 605 -12.69 -10.85 -2.42
C GLU A 605 -11.49 -9.96 -2.04
N TYR A 606 -10.26 -10.35 -2.41
CA TYR A 606 -9.07 -9.49 -2.25
C TYR A 606 -9.23 -8.14 -2.96
N MET A 607 -9.73 -8.12 -4.20
CA MET A 607 -9.91 -6.88 -4.96
C MET A 607 -10.93 -5.94 -4.28
N ILE A 608 -12.01 -6.49 -3.75
CA ILE A 608 -13.07 -5.70 -3.08
C ILE A 608 -12.59 -5.25 -1.69
N GLU A 609 -12.12 -6.18 -0.89
CA GLU A 609 -11.77 -5.95 0.51
C GLU A 609 -10.60 -4.98 0.65
N PHE A 610 -9.54 -5.17 -0.16
CA PHE A 610 -8.32 -4.35 -0.12
C PHE A 610 -8.26 -3.27 -1.20
N ALA A 611 -9.41 -2.88 -1.74
CA ALA A 611 -9.49 -1.86 -2.79
C ALA A 611 -8.64 -0.63 -2.43
N CYS A 612 -7.66 -0.31 -3.26
CA CYS A 612 -6.75 0.83 -3.12
C CYS A 612 -5.97 0.91 -1.79
N GLU A 613 -5.69 -0.24 -1.14
CA GLU A 613 -4.81 -0.33 0.03
C GLU A 613 -3.36 -0.70 -0.34
N ASN A 614 -2.94 -0.47 -1.57
CA ASN A 614 -1.59 -0.77 -2.07
C ASN A 614 -1.24 -2.28 -2.10
N ARG A 615 -2.24 -3.17 -2.13
CA ARG A 615 -2.05 -4.62 -2.17
C ARG A 615 -2.07 -5.18 -3.59
N ARG A 616 -3.00 -4.72 -4.41
CA ARG A 616 -3.29 -5.25 -5.75
C ARG A 616 -2.06 -5.37 -6.65
N TYR A 617 -1.14 -4.40 -6.61
CA TYR A 617 0.09 -4.42 -7.39
C TYR A 617 0.92 -5.69 -7.15
N PHE A 618 1.08 -6.08 -5.88
CA PHE A 618 1.83 -7.27 -5.49
C PHE A 618 1.03 -8.55 -5.74
N ASP A 619 -0.28 -8.52 -5.49
CA ASP A 619 -1.14 -9.69 -5.61
C ASP A 619 -1.26 -10.20 -7.06
N VAL A 620 -1.53 -9.33 -8.04
CA VAL A 620 -1.62 -9.74 -9.45
C VAL A 620 -0.29 -10.27 -10.00
N ARG A 621 0.83 -9.79 -9.44
CA ARG A 621 2.19 -10.28 -9.79
C ARG A 621 2.46 -11.63 -9.18
N ARG A 622 2.30 -11.78 -7.86
CA ARG A 622 2.54 -13.07 -7.20
C ARG A 622 1.66 -14.20 -7.76
N TRP A 623 0.43 -13.90 -8.13
CA TRP A 623 -0.48 -14.85 -8.80
C TRP A 623 -0.08 -15.16 -10.25
N GLY A 624 0.83 -14.41 -10.83
CA GLY A 624 1.28 -14.60 -12.22
C GLY A 624 0.26 -14.14 -13.27
N ILE A 625 -0.74 -13.33 -12.88
CA ILE A 625 -1.82 -12.86 -13.76
C ILE A 625 -1.67 -11.38 -14.18
N TYR A 626 -0.51 -10.79 -13.93
CA TYR A 626 -0.26 -9.37 -14.19
C TYR A 626 -0.60 -8.97 -15.63
N GLU A 627 -0.09 -9.70 -16.63
CA GLU A 627 -0.34 -9.36 -18.03
C GLU A 627 -1.80 -9.50 -18.41
N GLU A 628 -2.45 -10.59 -18.02
CA GLU A 628 -3.86 -10.83 -18.31
C GLU A 628 -4.74 -9.74 -17.67
N THR A 629 -4.45 -9.41 -16.41
CA THR A 629 -5.17 -8.39 -15.66
C THR A 629 -5.05 -7.01 -16.32
N GLU A 630 -3.87 -6.66 -16.79
CA GLU A 630 -3.58 -5.35 -17.37
C GLU A 630 -4.03 -5.23 -18.84
N LYS A 631 -4.07 -6.33 -19.60
CA LYS A 631 -4.56 -6.37 -21.00
C LYS A 631 -6.03 -5.98 -21.15
N THR A 632 -6.84 -6.16 -20.13
CA THR A 632 -8.27 -5.85 -20.18
C THR A 632 -8.57 -4.37 -20.47
N GLY A 633 -7.58 -3.50 -20.36
CA GLY A 633 -7.73 -2.06 -20.55
C GLY A 633 -8.46 -1.39 -19.39
N VAL A 634 -8.53 -0.07 -19.44
CA VAL A 634 -9.30 0.74 -18.50
C VAL A 634 -10.59 1.19 -19.17
N TYR A 635 -11.70 0.92 -18.51
CA TYR A 635 -13.03 1.36 -18.96
C TYR A 635 -13.61 2.35 -17.97
N GLY A 636 -14.44 3.24 -18.50
CA GLY A 636 -15.16 4.25 -17.71
C GLY A 636 -16.38 4.76 -18.46
N MET A 637 -17.11 5.67 -17.83
CA MET A 637 -18.34 6.26 -18.36
C MET A 637 -18.03 7.25 -19.50
N ARG A 638 -19.05 7.60 -20.30
CA ARG A 638 -18.94 8.53 -21.44
C ARG A 638 -18.94 9.97 -20.97
N LEU A 639 -17.78 10.46 -20.54
CA LEU A 639 -17.61 11.85 -20.09
C LEU A 639 -17.89 12.85 -21.22
N GLY A 640 -18.46 13.99 -20.83
CA GLY A 640 -18.80 15.07 -21.76
C GLY A 640 -20.17 14.91 -22.42
N GLY A 641 -20.89 13.81 -22.20
CA GLY A 641 -22.27 13.62 -22.58
C GLY A 641 -23.26 14.17 -21.54
N ASP A 642 -24.50 14.36 -22.00
CA ASP A 642 -25.63 14.60 -21.11
C ASP A 642 -25.93 13.36 -20.23
N LYS A 643 -26.94 13.49 -19.36
CA LYS A 643 -27.42 12.42 -18.48
C LYS A 643 -27.62 11.08 -19.22
N TYR A 644 -28.24 11.08 -20.39
CA TYR A 644 -28.58 9.85 -21.09
C TYR A 644 -27.40 9.24 -21.85
N THR A 645 -26.54 10.08 -22.40
CA THR A 645 -25.33 9.64 -23.12
C THR A 645 -24.26 9.10 -22.14
N TYR A 646 -24.12 9.74 -20.99
CA TYR A 646 -23.12 9.37 -19.98
C TYR A 646 -23.30 7.92 -19.51
N TYR A 647 -24.54 7.47 -19.25
CA TYR A 647 -24.82 6.15 -18.71
C TYR A 647 -24.98 5.04 -19.76
N GLN A 648 -24.69 5.33 -21.03
CA GLN A 648 -24.53 4.27 -22.03
C GLN A 648 -23.33 3.37 -21.66
N ASN A 649 -23.20 2.23 -22.40
CA ASN A 649 -22.13 1.28 -22.14
C ASN A 649 -20.76 1.96 -21.94
N PRO A 650 -19.98 1.53 -20.92
CA PRO A 650 -18.64 2.05 -20.68
C PRO A 650 -17.74 1.98 -21.92
N ILE A 651 -16.84 2.93 -22.04
CA ILE A 651 -15.89 3.04 -23.15
C ILE A 651 -14.44 2.93 -22.65
N PRO A 652 -13.48 2.54 -23.52
CA PRO A 652 -12.07 2.57 -23.16
C PRO A 652 -11.58 3.98 -22.84
N VAL A 653 -10.82 4.11 -21.74
CA VAL A 653 -10.20 5.36 -21.27
C VAL A 653 -8.69 5.18 -21.00
N ASN A 654 -8.03 4.38 -21.82
CA ASN A 654 -6.65 3.91 -21.61
C ASN A 654 -5.56 4.97 -21.79
N GLN A 655 -5.92 6.20 -22.17
CA GLN A 655 -4.95 7.26 -22.45
C GLN A 655 -4.76 8.18 -21.25
N VAL A 656 -3.51 8.33 -20.82
CA VAL A 656 -3.08 9.34 -19.87
C VAL A 656 -2.44 10.48 -20.65
N ASN A 657 -3.08 11.64 -20.67
CA ASN A 657 -2.57 12.82 -21.37
C ASN A 657 -2.07 12.49 -22.79
N ASN A 658 -2.91 11.87 -23.62
CA ASN A 658 -2.62 11.42 -24.98
C ASN A 658 -1.54 10.31 -25.10
N ARG A 659 -1.11 9.70 -24.00
CA ARG A 659 -0.22 8.55 -23.98
C ARG A 659 -0.99 7.27 -23.68
N ASN A 660 -0.77 6.23 -24.46
CA ASN A 660 -1.41 4.93 -24.27
C ASN A 660 -0.83 4.22 -23.03
N ARG A 661 -1.68 3.45 -22.35
CA ARG A 661 -1.26 2.49 -21.35
C ARG A 661 -0.39 1.41 -22.00
N VAL A 662 0.74 1.11 -21.37
CA VAL A 662 1.70 0.09 -21.80
C VAL A 662 1.79 -0.98 -20.72
N ILE A 663 1.69 -2.25 -21.14
CA ILE A 663 1.90 -3.40 -20.27
C ILE A 663 3.29 -3.92 -20.55
N ASP A 664 4.19 -3.77 -19.58
CA ASP A 664 5.58 -4.13 -19.73
C ASP A 664 6.00 -5.21 -18.72
N LYS A 665 6.31 -6.41 -19.23
CA LYS A 665 6.81 -7.54 -18.41
C LYS A 665 8.02 -7.19 -17.58
N ARG A 666 8.86 -6.25 -18.06
CA ARG A 666 10.05 -5.78 -17.36
C ARG A 666 9.72 -5.19 -15.99
N LEU A 667 8.48 -4.72 -15.77
CA LEU A 667 8.04 -4.10 -14.53
C LEU A 667 7.34 -5.07 -13.56
N ILE A 668 7.55 -6.36 -13.71
CA ILE A 668 7.18 -7.36 -12.68
C ILE A 668 7.98 -7.07 -11.40
N LEU A 669 9.27 -6.75 -11.55
CA LEU A 669 10.14 -6.25 -10.49
C LEU A 669 10.69 -4.88 -10.90
N LEU A 670 11.01 -4.02 -9.94
CA LEU A 670 11.63 -2.72 -10.22
C LEU A 670 13.05 -2.90 -10.76
N PRO A 671 13.49 -2.02 -11.67
CA PRO A 671 14.88 -2.01 -12.10
C PRO A 671 15.81 -1.63 -10.95
N LEU A 672 16.97 -2.29 -10.86
CA LEU A 672 18.06 -1.77 -10.06
C LEU A 672 18.62 -0.51 -10.74
N PRO A 673 19.03 0.51 -9.95
CA PRO A 673 19.66 1.71 -10.52
C PRO A 673 20.89 1.35 -11.34
N LYS A 674 20.99 1.87 -12.55
CA LYS A 674 22.11 1.61 -13.48
C LYS A 674 23.47 1.91 -12.86
N ALA A 675 23.54 2.95 -12.02
CA ALA A 675 24.77 3.30 -11.31
C ALA A 675 25.25 2.19 -10.37
N GLU A 676 24.33 1.50 -9.69
CA GLU A 676 24.66 0.37 -8.80
C GLU A 676 25.15 -0.84 -9.59
N VAL A 677 24.43 -1.22 -10.65
CA VAL A 677 24.80 -2.35 -11.51
C VAL A 677 26.14 -2.14 -12.22
N ARG A 678 26.49 -0.89 -12.57
CA ARG A 678 27.81 -0.58 -13.17
C ARG A 678 28.95 -0.59 -12.17
N ARG A 679 28.65 -0.26 -10.90
CA ARG A 679 29.67 -0.17 -9.85
C ARG A 679 30.04 -1.55 -9.28
N VAL A 680 29.10 -2.49 -9.27
CA VAL A 680 29.28 -3.81 -8.69
C VAL A 680 29.19 -4.86 -9.80
N GLU A 681 30.32 -5.46 -10.18
CA GLU A 681 30.45 -6.35 -11.34
C GLU A 681 29.53 -7.57 -11.27
N ASN A 682 29.36 -8.15 -10.07
CA ASN A 682 28.54 -9.34 -9.84
C ASN A 682 27.05 -9.04 -9.55
N LEU A 683 26.63 -7.77 -9.73
CA LEU A 683 25.25 -7.36 -9.49
C LEU A 683 24.41 -7.47 -10.76
N ASP A 684 23.75 -8.58 -10.94
CA ASP A 684 22.85 -8.82 -12.08
C ASP A 684 21.60 -7.92 -12.03
N GLN A 685 21.15 -7.41 -13.18
CA GLN A 685 19.90 -6.66 -13.34
C GLN A 685 18.68 -7.60 -13.35
N ASN A 686 17.49 -7.06 -13.11
CA ASN A 686 16.25 -7.77 -13.25
C ASN A 686 15.91 -8.10 -14.71
N PRO A 687 15.13 -9.17 -14.99
CA PRO A 687 14.86 -9.65 -16.34
C PRO A 687 14.26 -8.58 -17.25
N GLY A 688 14.71 -8.52 -18.50
CA GLY A 688 14.24 -7.55 -19.49
C GLY A 688 14.74 -6.10 -19.31
N LEU A 689 15.57 -5.86 -18.29
CA LEU A 689 16.13 -4.55 -17.94
C LEU A 689 17.64 -4.49 -18.13
N SER A 690 18.21 -5.42 -18.92
CA SER A 690 19.63 -5.50 -19.22
C SER A 690 20.16 -4.18 -19.83
N LEU A 691 21.39 -3.80 -19.43
CA LEU A 691 22.09 -2.61 -19.94
C LEU A 691 22.41 -2.66 -21.45
N ILE A 692 22.22 -3.82 -22.11
CA ILE A 692 22.57 -4.05 -23.51
C ILE A 692 21.45 -3.63 -24.47
N HIS A 693 20.26 -3.34 -23.98
CA HIS A 693 19.08 -2.99 -24.78
C HIS A 693 18.65 -1.51 -24.68
N ILE A 694 19.61 -0.62 -24.37
CA ILE A 694 19.40 0.83 -24.39
C ILE A 694 20.29 1.47 -25.43
#